data_93694088e258e644ee6a8a7a77bfe8f9
#
_entry.id   93694088e258e644ee6a8a7a77bfe8f9
#
_cell.length_a   1.000
_cell.length_b   1.000
_cell.length_c   1.000
_cell.angle_alpha   90.00
_cell.angle_beta   90.00
_cell.angle_gamma   90.00
#
_symmetry.space_group_name_H-M   'P 1'
#
loop_
_entity.id
_entity.type
_entity.pdbx_description
1 polymer ?
#
loop_
_entity_poly.entity_id
_entity_poly.type
_entity_poly.pdbx_seq_one_letter_code
_entity_poly.pdbx_strand_id
1 'polypeptide(L)'
;MQEQYVPQSIEPAVQKHWDAKKTFKAVEKVDKEKFYCLSMFPYPSGRLHMGHVRNYTIGDVISRYQRLNGKNVLQPIGWDAFGLPAENAAIKNSTAPAPWTYENIEYMKNQLKMLGLGYDWDRELATCKPDYYRWEQWFFTKLYEKGLVYKKTSSVNWCPNDMTVLANEQVIDNCCWRCDTPVEQKEIPQWFIKITDYAEELLNDIDNLEGWPEMVKTMQRNWIGRSEGVNISFAIEGQAEQLEVYTTRPDTFMGVTYVGIAAGHPLAAQAAASNPELAAFIEECKHTKVAEADMATMEKKGMATGLYAIHPLDGRKVPVWVANFVLMNYGTGAVMAVPGHDQRDFEFATKYGLDIKAVIKPADGEVNVSEAAYTEKGVLFDSGEFDGLDFQGAFDAIASKLEGLGHGKRTVNYRLRDWGVSRQRYWGAPIPMLTLADGTVVPTPEDQLPVLLPEDVVMDGIQSPIKADAEWAKTTYNGQEAFRETDTFDTFMESSWYYARYCSPDYDKGMLDPAAANHWLPVDQYIGGIEHACMHLLYARFFHKLLRDAGLVNSDEPFKRLLCQGMVLADAFYYKDEKGGNVWVSPTDVKVERDDKGRITKAVDLEGREVIHSGMTKMSKSKNNGIDPQLMVERYGADTVRLFMMFASPADMTLEWSDSGVEGAQRFLRRLWRTTFEHVSGGAVAALDVAALSSEQKAVRRELHKTIAKVSDDVGRRQTFNTAIAAIMELMNNLAKLGSDEQDRALMQEALEAVVVMLYPITPHIGFELWKMLGKEGDIDVAAWPVADEAAMVETEKLVVVQINGKMRGKLTVPANISQADVEKLAMADASVQKFTDGLTVRKVVYVPGKLLNIVAN
;
A
#
# COMPACT_ATOMS: atom_id res chain seq x y z
N MET A 1 14.24 -18.35 38.41
CA MET A 1 13.04 -17.69 37.78
C MET A 1 13.02 -16.26 38.34
N GLN A 2 12.96 -15.24 37.48
CA GLN A 2 12.91 -13.82 37.92
C GLN A 2 11.46 -13.46 38.28
N GLU A 3 11.27 -12.81 39.44
CA GLU A 3 9.94 -12.35 39.89
C GLU A 3 9.42 -11.19 39.02
N GLN A 4 10.31 -10.33 38.56
CA GLN A 4 9.97 -9.16 37.75
C GLN A 4 10.27 -9.38 36.27
N TYR A 5 9.42 -8.83 35.43
CA TYR A 5 9.64 -8.76 33.98
C TYR A 5 10.69 -7.69 33.65
N VAL A 6 11.83 -8.14 33.11
CA VAL A 6 12.94 -7.25 32.69
C VAL A 6 13.26 -7.51 31.22
N PRO A 7 12.64 -6.79 30.28
CA PRO A 7 12.83 -7.01 28.84
C PRO A 7 14.27 -6.86 28.40
N GLN A 8 15.05 -5.94 28.99
CA GLN A 8 16.45 -5.69 28.67
C GLN A 8 17.38 -6.90 28.88
N SER A 9 16.98 -7.86 29.70
CA SER A 9 17.71 -9.12 29.89
C SER A 9 17.13 -10.27 29.08
N ILE A 10 15.81 -10.33 28.95
CA ILE A 10 15.07 -11.40 28.27
C ILE A 10 15.26 -11.33 26.76
N GLU A 11 15.01 -10.17 26.16
CA GLU A 11 14.97 -10.02 24.71
C GLU A 11 16.29 -10.39 24.02
N PRO A 12 17.46 -9.88 24.47
CA PRO A 12 18.73 -10.28 23.86
C PRO A 12 19.05 -11.79 24.02
N ALA A 13 18.66 -12.38 25.15
CA ALA A 13 18.90 -13.80 25.39
C ALA A 13 18.07 -14.69 24.44
N VAL A 14 16.80 -14.34 24.23
CA VAL A 14 15.92 -15.04 23.29
C VAL A 14 16.39 -14.87 21.85
N GLN A 15 16.78 -13.66 21.44
CA GLN A 15 17.31 -13.39 20.11
C GLN A 15 18.59 -14.21 19.84
N LYS A 16 19.50 -14.28 20.81
CA LYS A 16 20.70 -15.13 20.72
C LYS A 16 20.37 -16.61 20.54
N HIS A 17 19.32 -17.09 21.21
CA HIS A 17 18.85 -18.47 21.07
C HIS A 17 18.33 -18.74 19.64
N TRP A 18 17.51 -17.85 19.09
CA TRP A 18 17.00 -17.97 17.72
C TRP A 18 18.14 -17.97 16.69
N ASP A 19 19.13 -17.08 16.84
CA ASP A 19 20.29 -17.01 15.96
C ASP A 19 21.10 -18.31 16.00
N ALA A 20 21.34 -18.86 17.19
CA ALA A 20 22.11 -20.10 17.38
C ALA A 20 21.41 -21.32 16.77
N LYS A 21 20.09 -21.40 16.86
CA LYS A 21 19.27 -22.48 16.29
C LYS A 21 18.87 -22.25 14.84
N LYS A 22 19.11 -21.06 14.26
CA LYS A 22 18.57 -20.66 12.94
C LYS A 22 17.08 -20.93 12.84
N THR A 23 16.33 -20.53 13.86
CA THR A 23 14.92 -20.84 14.07
C THR A 23 14.05 -20.48 12.86
N PHE A 24 14.38 -19.39 12.16
CA PHE A 24 13.57 -18.83 11.07
C PHE A 24 14.10 -19.17 9.66
N LYS A 25 15.04 -20.10 9.56
CA LYS A 25 15.57 -20.54 8.27
C LYS A 25 14.50 -21.28 7.47
N ALA A 26 14.23 -20.78 6.25
CA ALA A 26 13.31 -21.41 5.30
C ALA A 26 14.05 -22.48 4.46
N VAL A 27 13.37 -23.61 4.22
CA VAL A 27 13.89 -24.71 3.40
C VAL A 27 12.79 -25.22 2.45
N GLU A 28 13.16 -25.58 1.22
CA GLU A 28 12.20 -25.99 0.18
C GLU A 28 11.77 -27.48 0.30
N LYS A 29 12.61 -28.33 0.90
CA LYS A 29 12.39 -29.78 0.92
C LYS A 29 11.81 -30.26 2.27
N VAL A 30 10.58 -29.88 2.55
CA VAL A 30 9.83 -30.33 3.74
C VAL A 30 8.40 -30.70 3.37
N ASP A 31 7.85 -31.69 4.06
CA ASP A 31 6.44 -32.09 3.92
C ASP A 31 5.53 -31.17 4.75
N LYS A 32 5.48 -29.89 4.37
CA LYS A 32 4.65 -28.86 4.98
C LYS A 32 4.16 -27.89 3.92
N GLU A 33 2.93 -27.41 4.06
CA GLU A 33 2.43 -26.32 3.22
C GLU A 33 3.32 -25.07 3.34
N LYS A 34 3.71 -24.52 2.20
CA LYS A 34 4.51 -23.30 2.17
C LYS A 34 3.67 -22.07 2.55
N PHE A 35 4.30 -21.08 3.15
CA PHE A 35 3.74 -19.76 3.32
C PHE A 35 4.82 -18.70 3.16
N TYR A 36 4.68 -17.86 2.14
CA TYR A 36 5.60 -16.77 1.88
C TYR A 36 4.98 -15.45 2.33
N CYS A 37 5.53 -14.86 3.39
CA CYS A 37 5.13 -13.57 3.94
C CYS A 37 6.23 -12.54 3.68
N LEU A 38 5.89 -11.47 3.00
CA LEU A 38 6.84 -10.43 2.62
C LEU A 38 6.31 -9.04 2.95
N SER A 39 7.06 -8.30 3.74
CA SER A 39 6.88 -6.85 3.88
C SER A 39 7.79 -6.12 2.89
N MET A 40 7.31 -5.01 2.32
CA MET A 40 8.13 -4.18 1.43
C MET A 40 9.43 -3.82 2.10
N PHE A 41 10.56 -4.10 1.44
CA PHE A 41 11.89 -3.87 1.99
C PHE A 41 12.21 -2.38 2.13
N PRO A 42 13.05 -2.01 3.12
CA PRO A 42 13.35 -0.61 3.38
C PRO A 42 14.44 -0.08 2.46
N TYR A 43 14.41 1.24 2.26
CA TYR A 43 15.54 2.00 1.75
C TYR A 43 16.50 2.32 2.90
N PRO A 44 17.82 2.03 2.78
CA PRO A 44 18.79 2.27 3.86
C PRO A 44 19.17 3.76 3.95
N SER A 45 18.29 4.59 4.51
CA SER A 45 18.43 6.05 4.58
C SER A 45 18.76 6.58 5.97
N GLY A 46 19.34 5.76 6.83
CA GLY A 46 19.76 6.11 8.17
C GLY A 46 19.09 5.29 9.26
N ARG A 47 18.03 5.80 9.88
CA ARG A 47 17.34 5.12 10.99
C ARG A 47 15.97 4.61 10.57
N LEU A 48 15.53 3.52 11.19
CA LEU A 48 14.12 3.11 11.11
C LEU A 48 13.22 4.21 11.70
N HIS A 49 12.01 4.30 11.21
CA HIS A 49 10.94 5.09 11.80
C HIS A 49 9.78 4.18 12.22
N MET A 50 8.83 4.71 12.99
CA MET A 50 7.73 3.91 13.54
C MET A 50 6.80 3.30 12.47
N GLY A 51 6.74 3.87 11.27
CA GLY A 51 6.07 3.25 10.12
C GLY A 51 6.72 1.93 9.69
N HIS A 52 8.05 1.86 9.68
CA HIS A 52 8.78 0.61 9.47
C HIS A 52 8.50 -0.41 10.57
N VAL A 53 8.54 0.02 11.84
CA VAL A 53 8.24 -0.86 12.99
C VAL A 53 6.85 -1.47 12.84
N ARG A 54 5.86 -0.68 12.47
CA ARG A 54 4.49 -1.15 12.25
C ARG A 54 4.41 -2.16 11.10
N ASN A 55 4.96 -1.81 9.95
CA ASN A 55 4.95 -2.67 8.75
C ASN A 55 5.57 -4.04 9.03
N TYR A 56 6.78 -4.05 9.60
CA TYR A 56 7.52 -5.29 9.82
C TYR A 56 6.96 -6.12 10.96
N THR A 57 6.39 -5.47 11.98
CA THR A 57 5.67 -6.18 13.06
C THR A 57 4.42 -6.88 12.54
N ILE A 58 3.63 -6.25 11.66
CA ILE A 58 2.47 -6.89 11.02
C ILE A 58 2.89 -8.18 10.29
N GLY A 59 3.92 -8.08 9.46
CA GLY A 59 4.45 -9.25 8.72
C GLY A 59 4.96 -10.35 9.63
N ASP A 60 5.63 -9.98 10.71
CA ASP A 60 6.17 -10.92 11.69
C ASP A 60 5.06 -11.65 12.48
N VAL A 61 4.01 -10.93 12.86
CA VAL A 61 2.83 -11.53 13.53
C VAL A 61 2.19 -12.58 12.63
N ILE A 62 1.96 -12.26 11.36
CA ILE A 62 1.37 -13.18 10.39
C ILE A 62 2.27 -14.40 10.19
N SER A 63 3.57 -14.19 10.03
CA SER A 63 4.55 -15.27 9.83
C SER A 63 4.61 -16.22 11.01
N ARG A 64 4.68 -15.70 12.25
CA ARG A 64 4.70 -16.52 13.46
C ARG A 64 3.40 -17.29 13.66
N TYR A 65 2.26 -16.66 13.41
CA TYR A 65 0.95 -17.34 13.43
C TYR A 65 0.92 -18.53 12.45
N GLN A 66 1.42 -18.35 11.23
CA GLN A 66 1.44 -19.43 10.23
C GLN A 66 2.40 -20.58 10.62
N ARG A 67 3.53 -20.27 11.26
CA ARG A 67 4.41 -21.31 11.82
C ARG A 67 3.73 -22.13 12.90
N LEU A 68 3.01 -21.48 13.82
CA LEU A 68 2.24 -22.16 14.87
C LEU A 68 1.09 -23.00 14.29
N ASN A 69 0.64 -22.70 13.07
CA ASN A 69 -0.29 -23.54 12.31
C ASN A 69 0.39 -24.62 11.45
N GLY A 70 1.67 -24.87 11.68
CA GLY A 70 2.43 -25.97 11.08
C GLY A 70 2.94 -25.72 9.67
N LYS A 71 2.88 -24.49 9.16
CA LYS A 71 3.37 -24.16 7.81
C LYS A 71 4.88 -23.94 7.77
N ASN A 72 5.44 -24.18 6.57
CA ASN A 72 6.81 -23.83 6.23
C ASN A 72 6.85 -22.37 5.74
N VAL A 73 7.37 -21.46 6.57
CA VAL A 73 7.30 -20.02 6.34
C VAL A 73 8.61 -19.48 5.79
N LEU A 74 8.52 -18.75 4.67
CA LEU A 74 9.58 -17.87 4.16
C LEU A 74 9.24 -16.43 4.54
N GLN A 75 10.12 -15.81 5.35
CA GLN A 75 10.06 -14.40 5.74
C GLN A 75 11.43 -13.76 5.52
N PRO A 76 11.73 -13.28 4.30
CA PRO A 76 13.03 -12.68 3.99
C PRO A 76 13.05 -11.19 4.29
N ILE A 77 14.24 -10.62 4.30
CA ILE A 77 14.51 -9.18 4.38
C ILE A 77 15.71 -8.81 3.53
N GLY A 78 15.74 -7.58 3.05
CA GLY A 78 16.83 -7.01 2.28
C GLY A 78 16.68 -5.51 2.14
N TRP A 79 17.39 -4.92 1.16
CA TRP A 79 17.59 -3.49 1.06
C TRP A 79 17.35 -3.00 -0.36
N ASP A 80 16.42 -2.07 -0.50
CA ASP A 80 16.26 -1.26 -1.71
C ASP A 80 17.29 -0.12 -1.64
N ALA A 81 18.47 -0.36 -2.21
CA ALA A 81 19.67 0.35 -1.81
C ALA A 81 20.20 1.34 -2.85
N PHE A 82 19.57 1.47 -4.01
CA PHE A 82 19.88 2.48 -5.01
C PHE A 82 19.03 3.75 -4.88
N GLY A 83 19.42 4.83 -5.50
CA GLY A 83 18.62 6.03 -5.66
C GLY A 83 19.18 7.31 -5.06
N LEU A 84 18.43 8.38 -5.21
CA LEU A 84 18.79 9.76 -4.85
C LEU A 84 19.13 10.02 -3.37
N PRO A 85 18.55 9.34 -2.36
CA PRO A 85 18.91 9.63 -0.97
C PRO A 85 20.40 9.45 -0.68
N ALA A 86 21.01 8.39 -1.23
CA ALA A 86 22.44 8.15 -1.07
C ALA A 86 23.29 9.16 -1.84
N GLU A 87 22.89 9.52 -3.06
CA GLU A 87 23.58 10.56 -3.85
C GLU A 87 23.55 11.90 -3.15
N ASN A 88 22.38 12.34 -2.68
CA ASN A 88 22.22 13.62 -1.99
C ASN A 88 23.05 13.68 -0.70
N ALA A 89 23.11 12.56 0.06
CA ALA A 89 23.98 12.46 1.22
C ALA A 89 25.46 12.50 0.84
N ALA A 90 25.85 11.84 -0.23
CA ALA A 90 27.22 11.83 -0.75
C ALA A 90 27.69 13.22 -1.19
N ILE A 91 26.83 13.94 -1.95
CA ILE A 91 27.10 15.32 -2.37
C ILE A 91 27.29 16.23 -1.16
N LYS A 92 26.37 16.16 -0.19
CA LYS A 92 26.40 16.98 1.04
C LYS A 92 27.67 16.74 1.88
N ASN A 93 28.16 15.50 1.91
CA ASN A 93 29.29 15.08 2.74
C ASN A 93 30.61 14.94 1.94
N SER A 94 30.63 15.27 0.64
CA SER A 94 31.77 15.11 -0.25
C SER A 94 32.37 13.70 -0.23
N THR A 95 31.50 12.68 -0.31
CA THR A 95 31.87 11.26 -0.25
C THR A 95 31.21 10.49 -1.39
N ALA A 96 31.50 9.18 -1.51
CA ALA A 96 30.81 8.29 -2.43
C ALA A 96 29.49 7.77 -1.81
N PRO A 97 28.46 7.43 -2.61
CA PRO A 97 27.19 6.87 -2.11
C PRO A 97 27.34 5.48 -1.47
N ALA A 98 28.23 4.63 -1.96
CA ALA A 98 28.35 3.24 -1.53
C ALA A 98 28.69 3.07 -0.04
N PRO A 99 29.75 3.71 0.53
CA PRO A 99 30.06 3.59 1.96
C PRO A 99 28.89 4.02 2.86
N TRP A 100 28.26 5.13 2.54
CA TRP A 100 27.09 5.64 3.27
C TRP A 100 25.93 4.62 3.25
N THR A 101 25.68 4.01 2.11
CA THR A 101 24.63 3.00 1.94
C THR A 101 24.92 1.76 2.79
N TYR A 102 26.14 1.25 2.75
CA TYR A 102 26.53 0.05 3.52
C TYR A 102 26.52 0.29 5.03
N GLU A 103 26.97 1.44 5.50
CA GLU A 103 26.87 1.83 6.92
C GLU A 103 25.41 1.88 7.39
N ASN A 104 24.52 2.45 6.59
CA ASN A 104 23.10 2.50 6.91
C ASN A 104 22.44 1.11 6.91
N ILE A 105 22.82 0.23 5.99
CA ILE A 105 22.34 -1.17 5.99
C ILE A 105 22.69 -1.85 7.32
N GLU A 106 23.94 -1.77 7.75
CA GLU A 106 24.38 -2.39 9.01
C GLU A 106 23.67 -1.77 10.23
N TYR A 107 23.50 -0.46 10.25
CA TYR A 107 22.82 0.22 11.34
C TYR A 107 21.33 -0.19 11.43
N MET A 108 20.61 -0.15 10.31
CA MET A 108 19.19 -0.53 10.26
C MET A 108 18.98 -2.02 10.50
N LYS A 109 19.91 -2.88 10.07
CA LYS A 109 19.90 -4.32 10.34
C LYS A 109 19.93 -4.61 11.85
N ASN A 110 20.80 -3.90 12.59
CA ASN A 110 20.84 -4.02 14.04
C ASN A 110 19.54 -3.55 14.71
N GLN A 111 18.92 -2.48 14.21
CA GLN A 111 17.60 -2.03 14.70
C GLN A 111 16.49 -3.06 14.42
N LEU A 112 16.48 -3.70 13.25
CA LEU A 112 15.51 -4.78 12.92
C LEU A 112 15.71 -6.02 13.82
N LYS A 113 16.95 -6.40 14.09
CA LYS A 113 17.27 -7.50 15.01
C LYS A 113 16.80 -7.20 16.43
N MET A 114 16.99 -5.98 16.89
CA MET A 114 16.57 -5.53 18.22
C MET A 114 15.04 -5.62 18.40
N LEU A 115 14.25 -5.50 17.34
CA LEU A 115 12.79 -5.69 17.37
C LEU A 115 12.38 -7.17 17.47
N GLY A 116 13.32 -8.12 17.35
CA GLY A 116 13.06 -9.55 17.45
C GLY A 116 12.28 -10.13 16.27
N LEU A 117 12.42 -9.54 15.09
CA LEU A 117 11.74 -9.99 13.89
C LEU A 117 12.31 -11.34 13.39
N GLY A 118 11.43 -12.26 13.02
CA GLY A 118 11.78 -13.63 12.63
C GLY A 118 12.19 -13.77 11.16
N TYR A 119 13.18 -12.99 10.73
CA TYR A 119 13.69 -13.03 9.37
C TYR A 119 14.66 -14.18 9.12
N ASP A 120 14.62 -14.75 7.93
CA ASP A 120 15.67 -15.61 7.40
C ASP A 120 16.80 -14.74 6.81
N TRP A 121 17.77 -14.38 7.63
CA TRP A 121 18.90 -13.55 7.25
C TRP A 121 19.85 -14.21 6.24
N ASP A 122 19.81 -15.54 6.09
CA ASP A 122 20.57 -16.25 5.05
C ASP A 122 20.07 -15.88 3.64
N ARG A 123 18.90 -15.25 3.52
CA ARG A 123 18.32 -14.78 2.24
C ARG A 123 18.40 -13.26 2.04
N GLU A 124 19.17 -12.59 2.87
CA GLU A 124 19.42 -11.15 2.75
C GLU A 124 19.99 -10.80 1.36
N LEU A 125 19.45 -9.73 0.77
CA LEU A 125 19.99 -9.15 -0.47
C LEU A 125 20.02 -7.63 -0.38
N ALA A 126 20.85 -6.99 -1.19
CA ALA A 126 20.87 -5.55 -1.39
C ALA A 126 20.88 -5.25 -2.89
N THR A 127 19.96 -4.45 -3.36
CA THR A 127 19.78 -4.19 -4.79
C THR A 127 20.96 -3.48 -5.45
N CYS A 128 21.80 -2.79 -4.65
CA CYS A 128 23.03 -2.12 -5.12
C CYS A 128 24.22 -3.08 -5.32
N LYS A 129 24.08 -4.36 -4.98
CA LYS A 129 25.14 -5.35 -5.19
C LYS A 129 25.10 -5.92 -6.60
N PRO A 130 26.29 -6.16 -7.23
CA PRO A 130 26.36 -6.72 -8.58
C PRO A 130 25.75 -8.11 -8.74
N ASP A 131 25.76 -8.94 -7.70
CA ASP A 131 25.12 -10.26 -7.69
C ASP A 131 23.59 -10.19 -7.78
N TYR A 132 22.99 -9.05 -7.44
CA TYR A 132 21.60 -8.77 -7.67
C TYR A 132 21.36 -8.11 -9.02
N TYR A 133 21.92 -6.91 -9.29
CA TYR A 133 21.55 -6.13 -10.48
C TYR A 133 22.05 -6.71 -11.80
N ARG A 134 23.06 -7.60 -11.80
CA ARG A 134 23.49 -8.31 -13.02
C ARG A 134 22.32 -9.02 -13.71
N TRP A 135 21.38 -9.54 -12.95
CA TRP A 135 20.29 -10.34 -13.49
C TRP A 135 19.17 -9.48 -14.09
N GLU A 136 18.88 -8.31 -13.56
CA GLU A 136 17.99 -7.38 -14.23
C GLU A 136 18.62 -6.78 -15.48
N GLN A 137 19.92 -6.57 -15.47
CA GLN A 137 20.66 -6.22 -16.69
C GLN A 137 20.53 -7.31 -17.75
N TRP A 138 20.81 -8.56 -17.39
CA TRP A 138 20.63 -9.71 -18.30
C TRP A 138 19.19 -9.79 -18.83
N PHE A 139 18.20 -9.65 -17.96
CA PHE A 139 16.80 -9.72 -18.34
C PHE A 139 16.39 -8.60 -19.27
N PHE A 140 16.87 -7.39 -19.03
CA PHE A 140 16.65 -6.23 -19.91
C PHE A 140 17.18 -6.48 -21.33
N THR A 141 18.36 -7.09 -21.48
CA THR A 141 18.89 -7.45 -22.81
C THR A 141 17.98 -8.47 -23.51
N LYS A 142 17.41 -9.44 -22.77
CA LYS A 142 16.46 -10.42 -23.31
C LYS A 142 15.12 -9.78 -23.71
N LEU A 143 14.64 -8.81 -22.95
CA LEU A 143 13.45 -8.03 -23.32
C LEU A 143 13.69 -7.18 -24.57
N TYR A 144 14.88 -6.60 -24.72
CA TYR A 144 15.27 -5.88 -25.92
C TYR A 144 15.27 -6.81 -27.17
N GLU A 145 15.86 -7.99 -27.07
CA GLU A 145 15.86 -9.01 -28.15
C GLU A 145 14.42 -9.42 -28.55
N LYS A 146 13.48 -9.42 -27.61
CA LYS A 146 12.05 -9.71 -27.86
C LYS A 146 11.25 -8.49 -28.38
N GLY A 147 11.87 -7.32 -28.53
CA GLY A 147 11.21 -6.12 -28.99
C GLY A 147 10.31 -5.41 -27.95
N LEU A 148 10.44 -5.77 -26.67
CA LEU A 148 9.70 -5.16 -25.55
C LEU A 148 10.38 -3.92 -24.96
N VAL A 149 11.60 -3.62 -25.39
CA VAL A 149 12.40 -2.46 -24.97
C VAL A 149 12.79 -1.63 -26.18
N TYR A 150 12.70 -0.33 -26.08
CA TYR A 150 13.08 0.60 -27.14
C TYR A 150 13.62 1.93 -26.57
N LYS A 151 14.39 2.66 -27.39
CA LYS A 151 14.91 4.01 -27.06
C LYS A 151 14.19 5.05 -27.91
N LYS A 152 13.73 6.12 -27.27
CA LYS A 152 13.03 7.23 -27.93
C LYS A 152 13.34 8.53 -27.22
N THR A 153 13.56 9.62 -28.01
CA THR A 153 13.57 10.98 -27.46
C THR A 153 12.14 11.39 -27.10
N SER A 154 11.95 11.81 -25.88
CA SER A 154 10.66 12.23 -25.37
C SER A 154 10.79 13.39 -24.40
N SER A 155 9.71 14.17 -24.28
CA SER A 155 9.57 15.17 -23.24
C SER A 155 9.35 14.49 -21.91
N VAL A 156 10.12 14.87 -20.91
CA VAL A 156 10.11 14.30 -19.57
C VAL A 156 10.03 15.38 -18.53
N ASN A 157 9.50 15.03 -17.36
CA ASN A 157 9.56 15.89 -16.21
C ASN A 157 10.99 15.90 -15.68
N TRP A 158 11.61 17.05 -15.64
CA TRP A 158 12.98 17.25 -15.18
C TRP A 158 13.00 18.08 -13.90
N CYS A 159 13.64 17.55 -12.86
CA CYS A 159 13.93 18.32 -11.65
C CYS A 159 15.28 19.04 -11.82
N PRO A 160 15.32 20.39 -11.92
CA PRO A 160 16.59 21.10 -12.11
C PRO A 160 17.46 21.13 -10.84
N ASN A 161 16.88 20.92 -9.65
CA ASN A 161 17.63 20.84 -8.40
C ASN A 161 18.26 19.45 -8.20
N ASP A 162 17.49 18.37 -8.41
CA ASP A 162 17.98 17.00 -8.25
C ASP A 162 18.68 16.49 -9.54
N MET A 163 18.71 17.29 -10.61
CA MET A 163 19.35 16.97 -11.90
C MET A 163 18.92 15.60 -12.45
N THR A 164 17.64 15.27 -12.36
CA THR A 164 17.10 13.95 -12.73
C THR A 164 15.73 14.02 -13.37
N VAL A 165 15.41 12.99 -14.16
CA VAL A 165 14.06 12.74 -14.68
C VAL A 165 13.15 12.25 -13.56
N LEU A 166 11.92 12.74 -13.58
CA LEU A 166 10.85 12.30 -12.69
C LEU A 166 9.76 11.57 -13.48
N ALA A 167 9.30 10.44 -12.97
CA ALA A 167 8.06 9.85 -13.44
C ALA A 167 6.87 10.79 -13.11
N ASN A 168 5.76 10.64 -13.82
CA ASN A 168 4.60 11.52 -13.60
C ASN A 168 4.12 11.50 -12.14
N GLU A 169 4.20 10.34 -11.49
CA GLU A 169 3.82 10.10 -10.10
C GLU A 169 4.76 10.77 -9.09
N GLN A 170 5.93 11.15 -9.54
CA GLN A 170 6.95 11.86 -8.75
C GLN A 170 6.82 13.40 -8.89
N VAL A 171 5.80 13.86 -9.57
CA VAL A 171 5.47 15.28 -9.70
C VAL A 171 4.18 15.54 -8.91
N ILE A 172 4.29 16.32 -7.84
CA ILE A 172 3.17 16.71 -6.98
C ILE A 172 3.03 18.22 -7.05
N ASP A 173 1.84 18.73 -7.39
CA ASP A 173 1.57 20.15 -7.53
C ASP A 173 2.58 20.88 -8.45
N ASN A 174 2.98 20.24 -9.56
CA ASN A 174 4.02 20.69 -10.49
C ASN A 174 5.43 20.83 -9.90
N CYS A 175 5.66 20.26 -8.73
CA CYS A 175 6.96 20.25 -8.06
C CYS A 175 7.49 18.83 -7.92
N CYS A 176 8.79 18.72 -7.78
CA CYS A 176 9.46 17.48 -7.45
C CYS A 176 8.95 16.98 -6.09
N TRP A 177 8.43 15.76 -6.03
CA TRP A 177 7.90 15.12 -4.81
C TRP A 177 8.88 15.10 -3.63
N ARG A 178 10.16 15.27 -3.93
CA ARG A 178 11.25 15.15 -2.98
C ARG A 178 11.79 16.49 -2.48
N CYS A 179 12.03 17.45 -3.40
CA CYS A 179 12.70 18.71 -3.06
C CYS A 179 11.81 19.96 -3.25
N ASP A 180 10.53 19.76 -3.61
CA ASP A 180 9.53 20.80 -3.85
C ASP A 180 9.95 21.84 -4.91
N THR A 181 11.00 21.56 -5.71
CA THR A 181 11.43 22.44 -6.81
C THR A 181 10.45 22.31 -7.97
N PRO A 182 10.04 23.43 -8.61
CA PRO A 182 9.22 23.39 -9.82
C PRO A 182 9.88 22.57 -10.93
N VAL A 183 9.08 21.66 -11.51
CA VAL A 183 9.52 20.74 -12.56
C VAL A 183 9.53 21.44 -13.92
N GLU A 184 10.53 21.16 -14.73
CA GLU A 184 10.65 21.62 -16.11
C GLU A 184 10.39 20.46 -17.09
N GLN A 185 9.93 20.78 -18.31
CA GLN A 185 9.87 19.83 -19.42
C GLN A 185 11.18 19.84 -20.19
N LYS A 186 11.77 18.67 -20.40
CA LYS A 186 13.05 18.53 -21.13
C LYS A 186 12.98 17.36 -22.11
N GLU A 187 13.46 17.61 -23.33
CA GLU A 187 13.56 16.58 -24.38
C GLU A 187 14.86 15.81 -24.24
N ILE A 188 14.79 14.50 -23.90
CA ILE A 188 15.96 13.63 -23.79
C ILE A 188 15.69 12.24 -24.35
N PRO A 189 16.73 11.54 -24.89
CA PRO A 189 16.62 10.14 -25.24
C PRO A 189 16.46 9.28 -24.00
N GLN A 190 15.50 8.35 -24.02
CA GLN A 190 15.22 7.45 -22.90
C GLN A 190 14.91 6.04 -23.37
N TRP A 191 15.15 5.09 -22.48
CA TRP A 191 14.72 3.70 -22.61
C TRP A 191 13.34 3.49 -22.02
N PHE A 192 12.51 2.72 -22.73
CA PHE A 192 11.15 2.36 -22.33
C PHE A 192 10.95 0.85 -22.38
N ILE A 193 10.16 0.32 -21.44
CA ILE A 193 9.63 -1.05 -21.46
C ILE A 193 8.14 -0.98 -21.79
N LYS A 194 7.69 -1.81 -22.73
CA LYS A 194 6.31 -1.79 -23.27
C LYS A 194 5.30 -2.41 -22.30
N ILE A 195 5.03 -1.75 -21.18
CA ILE A 195 3.95 -2.16 -20.28
C ILE A 195 2.58 -2.10 -20.96
N THR A 196 2.42 -1.23 -21.95
CA THR A 196 1.16 -1.09 -22.70
C THR A 196 0.78 -2.34 -23.48
N ASP A 197 1.74 -3.17 -23.90
CA ASP A 197 1.48 -4.46 -24.56
C ASP A 197 0.78 -5.45 -23.59
N TYR A 198 0.88 -5.23 -22.29
CA TYR A 198 0.26 -6.03 -21.23
C TYR A 198 -0.93 -5.33 -20.57
N ALA A 199 -1.33 -4.16 -21.04
CA ALA A 199 -2.37 -3.35 -20.38
C ALA A 199 -3.70 -4.10 -20.23
N GLU A 200 -4.15 -4.81 -21.25
CA GLU A 200 -5.39 -5.58 -21.22
C GLU A 200 -5.30 -6.75 -20.23
N GLU A 201 -4.20 -7.50 -20.22
CA GLU A 201 -3.98 -8.61 -19.30
C GLU A 201 -3.89 -8.10 -17.85
N LEU A 202 -3.14 -7.01 -17.60
CA LEU A 202 -3.03 -6.38 -16.29
C LEU A 202 -4.39 -5.90 -15.77
N LEU A 203 -5.25 -5.38 -16.64
CA LEU A 203 -6.59 -4.93 -16.29
C LEU A 203 -7.53 -6.10 -15.97
N ASN A 204 -7.56 -7.12 -16.84
CA ASN A 204 -8.46 -8.27 -16.69
C ASN A 204 -8.11 -9.10 -15.44
N ASP A 205 -6.83 -9.28 -15.16
CA ASP A 205 -6.38 -10.06 -14.01
C ASP A 205 -6.63 -9.37 -12.66
N ILE A 206 -6.96 -8.07 -12.64
CA ILE A 206 -7.40 -7.40 -11.39
C ILE A 206 -8.60 -8.12 -10.76
N ASP A 207 -9.51 -8.64 -11.57
CA ASP A 207 -10.70 -9.34 -11.09
C ASP A 207 -10.36 -10.65 -10.36
N ASN A 208 -9.20 -11.25 -10.65
CA ASN A 208 -8.68 -12.46 -10.01
C ASN A 208 -7.91 -12.17 -8.70
N LEU A 209 -7.68 -10.90 -8.35
CA LEU A 209 -6.96 -10.49 -7.13
C LEU A 209 -7.92 -10.44 -5.92
N GLU A 210 -8.50 -11.58 -5.55
CA GLU A 210 -9.50 -11.68 -4.47
C GLU A 210 -8.98 -11.21 -3.11
N GLY A 211 -7.68 -11.43 -2.83
CA GLY A 211 -7.03 -11.04 -1.57
C GLY A 211 -6.54 -9.58 -1.52
N TRP A 212 -6.87 -8.75 -2.52
CA TRP A 212 -6.44 -7.37 -2.59
C TRP A 212 -7.54 -6.39 -2.16
N PRO A 213 -7.19 -5.28 -1.46
CA PRO A 213 -8.16 -4.23 -1.13
C PRO A 213 -8.80 -3.63 -2.39
N GLU A 214 -10.14 -3.46 -2.37
CA GLU A 214 -10.86 -2.94 -3.53
C GLU A 214 -10.40 -1.52 -3.92
N MET A 215 -9.95 -0.72 -2.96
CA MET A 215 -9.40 0.60 -3.23
C MET A 215 -8.14 0.52 -4.12
N VAL A 216 -7.23 -0.42 -3.88
CA VAL A 216 -6.03 -0.63 -4.70
C VAL A 216 -6.40 -1.09 -6.11
N LYS A 217 -7.35 -2.02 -6.23
CA LYS A 217 -7.86 -2.49 -7.52
C LYS A 217 -8.47 -1.35 -8.33
N THR A 218 -9.27 -0.51 -7.70
CA THR A 218 -9.86 0.69 -8.33
C THR A 218 -8.80 1.69 -8.77
N MET A 219 -7.77 1.93 -7.95
CA MET A 219 -6.67 2.81 -8.32
C MET A 219 -5.94 2.28 -9.56
N GLN A 220 -5.67 0.98 -9.64
CA GLN A 220 -5.00 0.37 -10.81
C GLN A 220 -5.89 0.40 -12.06
N ARG A 221 -7.20 0.10 -11.94
CA ARG A 221 -8.14 0.23 -13.08
C ARG A 221 -8.15 1.64 -13.65
N ASN A 222 -8.22 2.64 -12.76
CA ASN A 222 -8.21 4.05 -13.16
C ASN A 222 -6.87 4.47 -13.77
N TRP A 223 -5.77 3.94 -13.25
CA TRP A 223 -4.42 4.23 -13.76
C TRP A 223 -4.19 3.63 -15.15
N ILE A 224 -4.59 2.37 -15.36
CA ILE A 224 -4.55 1.74 -16.68
C ILE A 224 -5.49 2.49 -17.63
N GLY A 225 -6.68 2.90 -17.17
CA GLY A 225 -7.56 3.84 -17.84
C GLY A 225 -7.96 3.38 -19.24
N ARG A 226 -8.47 2.14 -19.37
CA ARG A 226 -9.02 1.61 -20.61
C ARG A 226 -10.22 2.42 -21.05
N SER A 227 -10.22 2.88 -22.28
CA SER A 227 -11.34 3.57 -22.89
C SER A 227 -11.63 3.01 -24.28
N GLU A 228 -12.91 2.81 -24.57
CA GLU A 228 -13.39 2.46 -25.90
C GLU A 228 -13.90 3.71 -26.58
N GLY A 229 -13.54 3.88 -27.83
CA GLY A 229 -13.93 5.03 -28.59
C GLY A 229 -13.76 4.83 -30.09
N VAL A 230 -13.76 5.92 -30.80
CA VAL A 230 -13.60 5.93 -32.25
C VAL A 230 -12.55 6.96 -32.63
N ASN A 231 -11.54 6.51 -33.39
CA ASN A 231 -10.67 7.44 -34.13
C ASN A 231 -11.43 7.92 -35.36
N ILE A 232 -11.49 9.21 -35.58
CA ILE A 232 -12.24 9.83 -36.68
C ILE A 232 -11.28 10.71 -37.46
N SER A 233 -11.26 10.54 -38.79
CA SER A 233 -10.48 11.32 -39.71
C SER A 233 -11.30 12.42 -40.37
N PHE A 234 -10.87 13.68 -40.18
CA PHE A 234 -11.41 14.85 -40.84
C PHE A 234 -10.51 15.26 -42.00
N ALA A 235 -11.06 15.43 -43.18
CA ALA A 235 -10.32 16.10 -44.24
C ALA A 235 -10.13 17.60 -43.91
N ILE A 236 -8.97 18.17 -44.23
CA ILE A 236 -8.71 19.60 -44.08
C ILE A 236 -8.90 20.24 -45.44
N GLU A 237 -9.70 21.32 -45.52
CA GLU A 237 -9.99 22.01 -46.77
C GLU A 237 -8.70 22.47 -47.47
N GLY A 238 -8.53 22.07 -48.73
CA GLY A 238 -7.39 22.46 -49.55
C GLY A 238 -6.08 21.73 -49.22
N GLN A 239 -6.11 20.70 -48.40
CA GLN A 239 -4.93 19.89 -48.02
C GLN A 239 -5.15 18.42 -48.30
N ALA A 240 -4.02 17.71 -48.56
CA ALA A 240 -4.03 16.25 -48.72
C ALA A 240 -4.02 15.49 -47.39
N GLU A 241 -3.53 16.12 -46.35
CA GLU A 241 -3.45 15.52 -45.00
C GLU A 241 -4.82 15.54 -44.31
N GLN A 242 -5.06 14.52 -43.54
CA GLN A 242 -6.27 14.37 -42.70
C GLN A 242 -5.91 14.64 -41.23
N LEU A 243 -6.86 15.19 -40.49
CA LEU A 243 -6.75 15.41 -39.06
C LEU A 243 -7.47 14.31 -38.31
N GLU A 244 -6.75 13.55 -37.55
CA GLU A 244 -7.33 12.48 -36.72
C GLU A 244 -7.69 13.00 -35.33
N VAL A 245 -8.88 12.64 -34.86
CA VAL A 245 -9.34 12.86 -33.48
C VAL A 245 -9.79 11.55 -32.86
N TYR A 246 -9.67 11.44 -31.53
CA TYR A 246 -10.24 10.32 -30.77
C TYR A 246 -11.36 10.81 -29.88
N THR A 247 -12.47 10.05 -29.84
CA THR A 247 -13.58 10.33 -28.94
C THR A 247 -14.14 9.06 -28.30
N THR A 248 -14.46 9.15 -27.02
CA THR A 248 -15.25 8.14 -26.29
C THR A 248 -16.75 8.39 -26.37
N ARG A 249 -17.15 9.52 -26.96
CA ARG A 249 -18.53 9.98 -27.10
C ARG A 249 -18.91 10.18 -28.58
N PRO A 250 -18.83 9.11 -29.42
CA PRO A 250 -19.26 9.25 -30.82
C PRO A 250 -20.74 9.61 -30.96
N ASP A 251 -21.58 9.35 -29.97
CA ASP A 251 -22.97 9.80 -29.86
C ASP A 251 -23.13 11.32 -29.98
N THR A 252 -22.11 12.11 -29.60
CA THR A 252 -22.12 13.58 -29.74
C THR A 252 -21.63 14.08 -31.08
N PHE A 253 -21.23 13.20 -32.00
CA PHE A 253 -20.50 13.55 -33.22
C PHE A 253 -21.22 14.53 -34.12
N MET A 254 -22.55 14.43 -34.27
CA MET A 254 -23.35 15.37 -35.07
C MET A 254 -23.44 16.78 -34.44
N GLY A 255 -23.00 16.94 -33.16
CA GLY A 255 -22.89 18.20 -32.44
C GLY A 255 -21.56 18.89 -32.55
N VAL A 256 -20.62 18.37 -33.34
CA VAL A 256 -19.29 19.00 -33.53
C VAL A 256 -19.42 20.34 -34.22
N THR A 257 -18.86 21.40 -33.60
CA THR A 257 -18.93 22.77 -34.15
C THR A 257 -17.56 23.38 -34.41
N TYR A 258 -16.51 22.82 -33.84
CA TYR A 258 -15.13 23.14 -34.12
C TYR A 258 -14.21 21.97 -33.81
N VAL A 259 -12.95 22.05 -34.24
CA VAL A 259 -11.90 21.09 -33.88
C VAL A 259 -10.77 21.85 -33.17
N GLY A 260 -10.41 21.36 -31.98
CA GLY A 260 -9.29 21.90 -31.21
C GLY A 260 -8.00 21.13 -31.48
N ILE A 261 -6.87 21.81 -31.69
CA ILE A 261 -5.57 21.19 -31.80
C ILE A 261 -4.61 21.74 -30.75
N ALA A 262 -3.65 20.92 -30.36
CA ALA A 262 -2.59 21.30 -29.43
C ALA A 262 -1.63 22.32 -30.08
N ALA A 263 -1.03 23.19 -29.28
CA ALA A 263 -0.03 24.15 -29.75
C ALA A 263 1.17 23.48 -30.43
N GLY A 264 1.55 22.28 -30.07
CA GLY A 264 2.60 21.47 -30.69
C GLY A 264 2.19 20.67 -31.93
N HIS A 265 0.92 20.75 -32.35
CA HIS A 265 0.44 20.00 -33.51
C HIS A 265 1.05 20.53 -34.81
N PRO A 266 1.44 19.69 -35.82
CA PRO A 266 2.02 20.14 -37.07
C PRO A 266 1.18 21.17 -37.82
N LEU A 267 -0.14 21.04 -37.84
CA LEU A 267 -1.05 22.01 -38.42
C LEU A 267 -1.01 23.39 -37.74
N ALA A 268 -0.76 23.43 -36.41
CA ALA A 268 -0.59 24.68 -35.69
C ALA A 268 0.67 25.42 -36.17
N ALA A 269 1.80 24.71 -36.29
CA ALA A 269 3.04 25.25 -36.81
C ALA A 269 2.90 25.74 -38.27
N GLN A 270 2.22 24.99 -39.13
CA GLN A 270 1.92 25.36 -40.51
C GLN A 270 1.08 26.65 -40.59
N ALA A 271 0.00 26.74 -39.80
CA ALA A 271 -0.84 27.94 -39.77
C ALA A 271 -0.11 29.15 -39.19
N ALA A 272 0.76 28.96 -38.20
CA ALA A 272 1.55 30.02 -37.58
C ALA A 272 2.63 30.59 -38.51
N ALA A 273 3.07 29.88 -39.55
CA ALA A 273 4.07 30.34 -40.49
C ALA A 273 3.68 31.66 -41.22
N SER A 274 2.38 31.89 -41.41
CA SER A 274 1.81 33.09 -42.00
C SER A 274 1.04 33.99 -41.04
N ASN A 275 1.02 33.66 -39.74
CA ASN A 275 0.26 34.36 -38.72
C ASN A 275 1.11 34.59 -37.44
N PRO A 276 1.75 35.78 -37.31
CA PRO A 276 2.60 36.12 -36.18
C PRO A 276 1.89 36.10 -34.82
N GLU A 277 0.59 36.43 -34.77
CA GLU A 277 -0.20 36.39 -33.52
C GLU A 277 -0.41 34.95 -33.05
N LEU A 278 -0.71 34.04 -33.99
CA LEU A 278 -0.82 32.62 -33.69
C LEU A 278 0.53 32.02 -33.23
N ALA A 279 1.64 32.43 -33.86
CA ALA A 279 2.99 32.02 -33.45
C ALA A 279 3.29 32.47 -32.01
N ALA A 280 2.92 33.70 -31.63
CA ALA A 280 3.07 34.21 -30.27
C ALA A 280 2.20 33.43 -29.25
N PHE A 281 0.97 33.10 -29.61
CA PHE A 281 0.08 32.30 -28.79
C PHE A 281 0.61 30.88 -28.59
N ILE A 282 1.15 30.25 -29.61
CA ILE A 282 1.79 28.94 -29.52
C ILE A 282 2.97 28.98 -28.54
N GLU A 283 3.78 30.05 -28.57
CA GLU A 283 4.89 30.22 -27.64
C GLU A 283 4.39 30.42 -26.18
N GLU A 284 3.30 31.19 -25.97
CA GLU A 284 2.65 31.31 -24.64
C GLU A 284 2.22 29.95 -24.12
N CYS A 285 1.66 29.08 -24.96
CA CYS A 285 1.21 27.76 -24.58
C CYS A 285 2.33 26.81 -24.08
N LYS A 286 3.58 27.00 -24.56
CA LYS A 286 4.75 26.21 -24.12
C LYS A 286 5.07 26.40 -22.62
N HIS A 287 4.73 27.57 -22.09
CA HIS A 287 4.95 27.91 -20.68
C HIS A 287 3.73 27.65 -19.80
N THR A 288 2.65 27.10 -20.36
CA THR A 288 1.43 26.80 -19.62
C THR A 288 1.59 25.48 -18.85
N LYS A 289 1.14 25.47 -17.59
CA LYS A 289 1.14 24.27 -16.73
C LYS A 289 0.28 23.15 -17.32
N VAL A 290 0.81 21.93 -17.32
CA VAL A 290 0.23 20.77 -18.02
C VAL A 290 -0.45 19.76 -17.08
N ALA A 291 -0.52 20.02 -15.76
CA ALA A 291 -1.19 19.10 -14.83
C ALA A 291 -2.71 19.05 -15.06
N GLU A 292 -3.28 17.87 -15.14
CA GLU A 292 -4.71 17.66 -15.43
C GLU A 292 -5.64 18.39 -14.42
N ALA A 293 -5.21 18.50 -13.17
CA ALA A 293 -5.94 19.24 -12.13
C ALA A 293 -5.93 20.77 -12.40
N ASP A 294 -4.82 21.32 -12.88
CA ASP A 294 -4.72 22.75 -13.23
C ASP A 294 -5.51 23.07 -14.49
N MET A 295 -5.56 22.12 -15.44
CA MET A 295 -6.33 22.28 -16.69
C MET A 295 -7.83 22.37 -16.46
N ALA A 296 -8.37 21.73 -15.42
CA ALA A 296 -9.79 21.79 -15.08
C ALA A 296 -10.22 23.21 -14.66
N THR A 297 -9.32 23.95 -13.99
CA THR A 297 -9.59 25.27 -13.40
C THR A 297 -9.01 26.45 -14.17
N MET A 298 -8.07 26.22 -15.11
CA MET A 298 -7.45 27.29 -15.87
C MET A 298 -8.39 27.95 -16.86
N GLU A 299 -8.12 29.22 -17.17
CA GLU A 299 -8.84 29.95 -18.22
C GLU A 299 -8.61 29.29 -19.59
N LYS A 300 -9.71 28.93 -20.28
CA LYS A 300 -9.64 28.36 -21.63
C LYS A 300 -9.29 29.45 -22.63
N LYS A 301 -8.14 29.33 -23.30
CA LYS A 301 -7.66 30.24 -24.31
C LYS A 301 -7.41 29.53 -25.65
N GLY A 302 -7.63 30.23 -26.75
CA GLY A 302 -7.35 29.69 -28.07
C GLY A 302 -7.25 30.78 -29.15
N MET A 303 -6.78 30.36 -30.31
CA MET A 303 -6.69 31.20 -31.50
C MET A 303 -7.05 30.40 -32.75
N ALA A 304 -7.84 30.99 -33.64
CA ALA A 304 -8.22 30.36 -34.90
C ALA A 304 -6.99 30.19 -35.82
N THR A 305 -6.90 29.04 -36.47
CA THR A 305 -5.83 28.74 -37.42
C THR A 305 -6.11 29.31 -38.82
N GLY A 306 -7.38 29.66 -39.11
CA GLY A 306 -7.82 29.98 -40.48
C GLY A 306 -8.10 28.73 -41.34
N LEU A 307 -7.84 27.51 -40.81
CA LEU A 307 -8.12 26.25 -41.48
C LEU A 307 -9.52 25.73 -41.09
N TYR A 308 -10.10 24.95 -42.02
CA TYR A 308 -11.42 24.28 -41.81
C TYR A 308 -11.27 22.79 -42.01
N ALA A 309 -11.88 22.02 -41.10
CA ALA A 309 -12.08 20.59 -41.21
C ALA A 309 -13.43 20.29 -41.82
N ILE A 310 -13.51 19.24 -42.61
CA ILE A 310 -14.76 18.80 -43.26
C ILE A 310 -15.35 17.67 -42.45
N HIS A 311 -16.55 17.85 -41.94
CA HIS A 311 -17.27 16.83 -41.18
C HIS A 311 -17.63 15.62 -42.09
N PRO A 312 -17.14 14.40 -41.78
CA PRO A 312 -17.18 13.29 -42.74
C PRO A 312 -18.59 12.74 -43.04
N LEU A 313 -19.60 13.00 -42.19
CA LEU A 313 -20.95 12.50 -42.39
C LEU A 313 -21.90 13.46 -43.12
N ASP A 314 -21.75 14.78 -42.93
CA ASP A 314 -22.66 15.78 -43.50
C ASP A 314 -21.94 16.82 -44.36
N GLY A 315 -20.61 16.79 -44.45
CA GLY A 315 -19.86 17.66 -45.37
C GLY A 315 -19.73 19.11 -44.90
N ARG A 316 -20.27 19.52 -43.74
CA ARG A 316 -20.13 20.90 -43.26
C ARG A 316 -18.69 21.24 -42.87
N LYS A 317 -18.34 22.49 -42.98
CA LYS A 317 -17.05 23.00 -42.59
C LYS A 317 -17.08 23.41 -41.12
N VAL A 318 -16.10 22.96 -40.33
CA VAL A 318 -15.90 23.34 -38.93
C VAL A 318 -14.52 23.99 -38.78
N PRO A 319 -14.40 25.12 -38.08
CA PRO A 319 -13.11 25.81 -37.93
C PRO A 319 -12.14 25.01 -37.05
N VAL A 320 -10.85 25.10 -37.36
CA VAL A 320 -9.78 24.51 -36.56
C VAL A 320 -9.15 25.60 -35.69
N TRP A 321 -9.04 25.33 -34.40
CA TRP A 321 -8.50 26.25 -33.40
C TRP A 321 -7.33 25.63 -32.64
N VAL A 322 -6.28 26.41 -32.39
CA VAL A 322 -5.29 26.04 -31.37
C VAL A 322 -5.86 26.37 -30.00
N ALA A 323 -5.90 25.42 -29.10
CA ALA A 323 -6.45 25.59 -27.76
C ALA A 323 -5.48 25.12 -26.67
N ASN A 324 -5.33 25.94 -25.62
CA ASN A 324 -4.35 25.68 -24.54
C ASN A 324 -4.68 24.44 -23.67
N PHE A 325 -5.86 23.92 -23.76
CA PHE A 325 -6.31 22.71 -23.02
C PHE A 325 -6.28 21.41 -23.84
N VAL A 326 -5.80 21.47 -25.09
CA VAL A 326 -5.54 20.29 -25.91
C VAL A 326 -4.06 19.94 -25.84
N LEU A 327 -3.76 18.70 -25.47
CA LEU A 327 -2.40 18.22 -25.24
C LEU A 327 -1.92 17.35 -26.38
N MET A 328 -0.66 17.56 -26.83
CA MET A 328 0.00 16.68 -27.83
C MET A 328 0.14 15.23 -27.39
N ASN A 329 0.28 15.02 -26.08
CA ASN A 329 0.54 13.71 -25.50
C ASN A 329 -0.74 12.91 -25.20
N TYR A 330 -1.91 13.44 -25.48
CA TYR A 330 -3.19 12.77 -25.30
C TYR A 330 -3.88 12.54 -26.66
N GLY A 331 -4.04 11.27 -27.02
CA GLY A 331 -4.60 10.90 -28.33
C GLY A 331 -3.70 11.33 -29.48
N THR A 332 -4.28 12.02 -30.45
CA THR A 332 -3.61 12.53 -31.67
C THR A 332 -3.14 13.98 -31.55
N GLY A 333 -3.27 14.63 -30.40
CA GLY A 333 -3.07 16.06 -30.23
C GLY A 333 -4.19 16.92 -30.85
N ALA A 334 -5.33 16.31 -31.15
CA ALA A 334 -6.52 16.98 -31.67
C ALA A 334 -7.78 16.40 -31.03
N VAL A 335 -8.79 17.23 -30.86
CA VAL A 335 -10.09 16.86 -30.31
C VAL A 335 -11.23 17.43 -31.15
N MET A 336 -12.28 16.66 -31.37
CA MET A 336 -13.54 17.19 -31.83
C MET A 336 -14.22 17.91 -30.68
N ALA A 337 -14.69 19.12 -30.89
CA ALA A 337 -15.34 19.91 -29.87
C ALA A 337 -16.86 19.88 -30.05
N VAL A 338 -17.53 19.56 -28.93
CA VAL A 338 -19.00 19.41 -28.88
C VAL A 338 -19.60 20.29 -27.78
N PRO A 339 -19.67 21.61 -27.97
CA PRO A 339 -20.05 22.57 -26.93
C PRO A 339 -21.42 22.30 -26.28
N GLY A 340 -22.33 21.66 -27.00
CA GLY A 340 -23.63 21.26 -26.45
C GLY A 340 -23.55 20.17 -25.38
N HIS A 341 -22.41 19.39 -25.33
CA HIS A 341 -22.30 18.16 -24.54
C HIS A 341 -20.99 18.00 -23.76
N ASP A 342 -20.07 18.97 -23.87
CA ASP A 342 -18.84 19.06 -23.07
C ASP A 342 -18.72 20.46 -22.48
N GLN A 343 -18.57 20.55 -21.16
CA GLN A 343 -18.57 21.84 -20.47
C GLN A 343 -17.33 22.70 -20.82
N ARG A 344 -16.18 22.11 -21.06
CA ARG A 344 -14.96 22.84 -21.47
C ARG A 344 -15.11 23.44 -22.84
N ASP A 345 -15.70 22.67 -23.76
CA ASP A 345 -15.98 23.11 -25.13
C ASP A 345 -17.05 24.21 -25.12
N PHE A 346 -18.04 24.10 -24.23
CA PHE A 346 -19.08 25.12 -24.01
C PHE A 346 -18.52 26.47 -23.58
N GLU A 347 -17.63 26.45 -22.55
CA GLU A 347 -16.98 27.67 -22.03
C GLU A 347 -16.11 28.34 -23.11
N PHE A 348 -15.38 27.54 -23.87
CA PHE A 348 -14.56 28.00 -24.98
C PHE A 348 -15.42 28.58 -26.12
N ALA A 349 -16.45 27.85 -26.55
CA ALA A 349 -17.35 28.31 -27.61
C ALA A 349 -18.09 29.60 -27.23
N THR A 350 -18.56 29.71 -25.99
CA THR A 350 -19.18 30.93 -25.46
C THR A 350 -18.24 32.12 -25.49
N LYS A 351 -16.97 31.93 -25.05
CA LYS A 351 -15.96 32.98 -25.01
C LYS A 351 -15.61 33.50 -26.40
N TYR A 352 -15.50 32.62 -27.40
CA TYR A 352 -15.07 32.97 -28.75
C TYR A 352 -16.22 33.10 -29.76
N GLY A 353 -17.46 33.02 -29.31
CA GLY A 353 -18.63 33.17 -30.16
C GLY A 353 -18.80 32.06 -31.21
N LEU A 354 -18.38 30.84 -30.89
CA LEU A 354 -18.55 29.68 -31.76
C LEU A 354 -19.94 29.04 -31.53
N ASP A 355 -20.43 28.33 -32.55
CA ASP A 355 -21.74 27.68 -32.51
C ASP A 355 -21.81 26.61 -31.42
N ILE A 356 -22.97 26.54 -30.73
CA ILE A 356 -23.28 25.52 -29.73
C ILE A 356 -24.46 24.73 -30.23
N LYS A 357 -24.25 23.46 -30.59
CA LYS A 357 -25.28 22.56 -31.13
C LYS A 357 -25.56 21.43 -30.16
N ALA A 358 -26.78 21.33 -29.64
CA ALA A 358 -27.22 20.19 -28.87
C ALA A 358 -27.75 19.08 -29.79
N VAL A 359 -27.37 17.85 -29.56
CA VAL A 359 -27.80 16.66 -30.32
C VAL A 359 -28.24 15.50 -29.41
N ILE A 360 -28.14 15.67 -28.09
CA ILE A 360 -28.60 14.69 -27.08
C ILE A 360 -29.53 15.40 -26.11
N LYS A 361 -30.60 14.74 -25.76
CA LYS A 361 -31.59 15.20 -24.78
C LYS A 361 -31.92 14.08 -23.78
N PRO A 362 -32.52 14.41 -22.62
CA PRO A 362 -33.10 13.39 -21.74
C PRO A 362 -34.15 12.55 -22.49
N ALA A 363 -34.28 11.27 -22.09
CA ALA A 363 -35.31 10.39 -22.71
C ALA A 363 -36.74 10.98 -22.59
N ASP A 364 -37.00 11.58 -21.43
CA ASP A 364 -38.29 12.24 -21.14
C ASP A 364 -38.04 13.74 -20.89
N GLY A 365 -37.95 14.56 -21.93
CA GLY A 365 -37.81 16.01 -21.74
C GLY A 365 -37.12 16.74 -22.90
N GLU A 366 -36.96 18.05 -22.70
CA GLU A 366 -36.24 18.96 -23.58
C GLU A 366 -34.83 19.23 -23.00
N VAL A 367 -33.89 19.60 -23.86
CA VAL A 367 -32.57 20.03 -23.49
C VAL A 367 -32.40 21.54 -23.66
N ASN A 368 -31.78 22.21 -22.70
CA ASN A 368 -31.42 23.61 -22.78
C ASN A 368 -29.92 23.79 -22.55
N VAL A 369 -29.21 24.29 -23.53
CA VAL A 369 -27.77 24.54 -23.51
C VAL A 369 -27.44 26.03 -23.55
N SER A 370 -28.32 26.92 -23.07
CA SER A 370 -28.08 28.36 -23.05
C SER A 370 -27.08 28.82 -21.97
N GLU A 371 -27.02 28.11 -20.86
CA GLU A 371 -26.17 28.45 -19.70
C GLU A 371 -25.04 27.43 -19.40
N ALA A 372 -25.26 26.17 -19.78
CA ALA A 372 -24.27 25.08 -19.58
C ALA A 372 -24.48 23.97 -20.60
N ALA A 373 -23.43 23.15 -20.81
CA ALA A 373 -23.52 21.94 -21.63
C ALA A 373 -24.41 20.88 -20.96
N TYR A 374 -25.08 20.06 -21.75
CA TYR A 374 -25.76 18.84 -21.31
C TYR A 374 -24.79 17.65 -21.44
N THR A 375 -24.16 17.28 -20.34
CA THR A 375 -23.07 16.28 -20.33
C THR A 375 -23.53 14.83 -20.14
N GLU A 376 -24.79 14.63 -19.75
CA GLU A 376 -25.36 13.31 -19.49
C GLU A 376 -25.60 12.52 -20.78
N LYS A 377 -25.69 11.19 -20.64
CA LYS A 377 -26.15 10.32 -21.71
C LYS A 377 -27.65 10.47 -21.88
N GLY A 378 -28.12 10.34 -23.12
CA GLY A 378 -29.54 10.50 -23.40
C GLY A 378 -29.92 9.92 -24.77
N VAL A 379 -30.92 10.50 -25.41
CA VAL A 379 -31.43 10.10 -26.73
C VAL A 379 -31.03 11.14 -27.77
N LEU A 380 -30.58 10.71 -28.92
CA LEU A 380 -30.17 11.56 -30.02
C LEU A 380 -31.39 12.25 -30.69
N PHE A 381 -31.20 13.52 -31.04
CA PHE A 381 -32.09 14.32 -31.89
C PHE A 381 -31.22 15.25 -32.77
N ASP A 382 -31.82 15.81 -33.81
CA ASP A 382 -31.10 16.65 -34.80
C ASP A 382 -29.76 16.03 -35.30
N SER A 383 -29.77 14.72 -35.44
CA SER A 383 -28.63 13.88 -35.81
C SER A 383 -28.95 13.02 -37.07
N GLY A 384 -30.03 13.36 -37.81
CA GLY A 384 -30.42 12.68 -39.02
C GLY A 384 -30.80 11.22 -38.80
N GLU A 385 -30.16 10.28 -39.51
CA GLU A 385 -30.46 8.86 -39.41
C GLU A 385 -30.22 8.24 -38.02
N PHE A 386 -29.54 8.96 -37.11
CA PHE A 386 -29.24 8.51 -35.76
C PHE A 386 -30.22 9.01 -34.70
N ASP A 387 -31.24 9.75 -35.11
CA ASP A 387 -32.29 10.27 -34.19
C ASP A 387 -33.01 9.13 -33.49
N GLY A 388 -33.27 9.32 -32.20
CA GLY A 388 -33.96 8.34 -31.35
C GLY A 388 -33.13 7.22 -30.80
N LEU A 389 -31.85 7.12 -31.17
CA LEU A 389 -30.91 6.13 -30.59
C LEU A 389 -30.47 6.58 -29.20
N ASP A 390 -30.31 5.59 -28.31
CA ASP A 390 -29.60 5.79 -27.03
C ASP A 390 -28.09 5.83 -27.22
N PHE A 391 -27.36 5.99 -26.11
CA PHE A 391 -25.89 6.09 -26.16
C PHE A 391 -25.25 4.90 -26.88
N GLN A 392 -25.60 3.66 -26.54
CA GLN A 392 -24.97 2.48 -27.13
C GLN A 392 -25.36 2.29 -28.58
N GLY A 393 -26.62 2.45 -28.88
CA GLY A 393 -27.12 2.39 -30.25
C GLY A 393 -26.47 3.45 -31.15
N ALA A 394 -26.33 4.68 -30.66
CA ALA A 394 -25.65 5.76 -31.35
C ALA A 394 -24.16 5.50 -31.54
N PHE A 395 -23.49 5.00 -30.50
CA PHE A 395 -22.08 4.60 -30.58
C PHE A 395 -21.86 3.61 -31.72
N ASP A 396 -22.62 2.53 -31.73
CA ASP A 396 -22.46 1.45 -32.71
C ASP A 396 -22.84 1.90 -34.12
N ALA A 397 -23.94 2.65 -34.29
CA ALA A 397 -24.38 3.12 -35.58
C ALA A 397 -23.41 4.14 -36.22
N ILE A 398 -22.98 5.14 -35.44
CA ILE A 398 -22.04 6.18 -35.93
C ILE A 398 -20.66 5.58 -36.21
N ALA A 399 -20.15 4.72 -35.32
CA ALA A 399 -18.89 4.05 -35.54
C ALA A 399 -18.90 3.18 -36.79
N SER A 400 -19.94 2.36 -37.00
CA SER A 400 -20.10 1.53 -38.18
C SER A 400 -20.24 2.33 -39.47
N LYS A 401 -20.94 3.48 -39.43
CA LYS A 401 -21.05 4.39 -40.58
C LYS A 401 -19.71 4.99 -40.97
N LEU A 402 -18.95 5.49 -39.98
CA LEU A 402 -17.64 6.04 -40.20
C LEU A 402 -16.63 5.00 -40.70
N GLU A 403 -16.67 3.77 -40.16
CA GLU A 403 -15.85 2.65 -40.66
C GLU A 403 -16.18 2.30 -42.10
N GLY A 404 -17.48 2.22 -42.46
CA GLY A 404 -17.95 1.92 -43.83
C GLY A 404 -17.52 2.99 -44.84
N LEU A 405 -17.36 4.24 -44.41
CA LEU A 405 -16.89 5.35 -45.25
C LEU A 405 -15.36 5.50 -45.27
N GLY A 406 -14.65 4.72 -44.47
CA GLY A 406 -13.19 4.86 -44.32
C GLY A 406 -12.71 6.08 -43.51
N HIS A 407 -13.63 6.71 -42.76
CA HIS A 407 -13.35 7.90 -41.94
C HIS A 407 -13.32 7.62 -40.43
N GLY A 408 -13.43 6.36 -40.01
CA GLY A 408 -13.38 6.00 -38.60
C GLY A 408 -12.88 4.61 -38.35
N LYS A 409 -12.44 4.38 -37.13
CA LYS A 409 -12.01 3.06 -36.63
C LYS A 409 -12.32 2.98 -35.15
N ARG A 410 -13.06 1.93 -34.75
CA ARG A 410 -13.19 1.61 -33.31
C ARG A 410 -11.80 1.32 -32.74
N THR A 411 -11.50 1.92 -31.62
CA THR A 411 -10.17 1.86 -31.00
C THR A 411 -10.31 1.78 -29.47
N VAL A 412 -9.51 0.92 -28.90
CA VAL A 412 -9.30 0.86 -27.46
C VAL A 412 -8.01 1.61 -27.15
N ASN A 413 -8.12 2.59 -26.29
CA ASN A 413 -6.97 3.36 -25.79
C ASN A 413 -6.78 3.14 -24.30
N TYR A 414 -5.53 3.29 -23.85
CA TYR A 414 -5.14 3.22 -22.44
C TYR A 414 -4.52 4.54 -22.03
N ARG A 415 -4.82 4.99 -20.78
CA ARG A 415 -4.10 6.11 -20.17
C ARG A 415 -2.68 5.70 -19.81
N LEU A 416 -2.49 4.43 -19.43
CA LEU A 416 -1.18 3.83 -19.14
C LEU A 416 -0.21 4.08 -20.30
N ARG A 417 0.99 4.50 -19.97
CA ARG A 417 2.10 4.72 -20.93
C ARG A 417 3.21 3.74 -20.66
N ASP A 418 4.06 3.51 -21.65
CA ASP A 418 5.24 2.68 -21.48
C ASP A 418 6.14 3.19 -20.36
N TRP A 419 6.75 2.25 -19.67
CA TRP A 419 7.57 2.52 -18.48
C TRP A 419 8.93 3.07 -18.88
N GLY A 420 9.18 4.36 -18.63
CA GLY A 420 10.47 5.01 -18.83
C GLY A 420 11.45 4.65 -17.73
N VAL A 421 12.48 3.88 -18.07
CA VAL A 421 13.43 3.31 -17.10
C VAL A 421 14.75 4.06 -17.00
N SER A 422 15.04 5.02 -17.89
CA SER A 422 16.29 5.81 -17.86
C SER A 422 16.29 6.86 -16.78
N ARG A 423 17.38 6.93 -16.00
CA ARG A 423 17.65 8.01 -15.05
C ARG A 423 19.07 8.55 -15.25
N GLN A 424 19.20 9.88 -15.27
CA GLN A 424 20.48 10.58 -15.39
C GLN A 424 21.10 10.73 -14.00
N ARG A 425 21.29 9.61 -13.31
CA ARG A 425 21.92 9.54 -12.01
C ARG A 425 23.01 8.47 -11.99
N TYR A 426 23.90 8.57 -11.03
CA TYR A 426 24.99 7.63 -10.85
C TYR A 426 24.58 6.41 -10.01
N TRP A 427 23.97 6.66 -8.82
CA TRP A 427 23.66 5.57 -7.87
C TRP A 427 22.40 4.82 -8.31
N GLY A 428 22.59 3.91 -9.23
CA GLY A 428 21.60 3.05 -9.85
C GLY A 428 22.28 1.95 -10.67
N ALA A 429 21.56 0.90 -11.04
CA ALA A 429 22.11 -0.14 -11.91
C ALA A 429 22.34 0.41 -13.33
N PRO A 430 23.53 0.28 -13.93
CA PRO A 430 23.78 0.73 -15.29
C PRO A 430 22.88 0.00 -16.30
N ILE A 431 22.33 0.74 -17.25
CA ILE A 431 21.56 0.16 -18.37
C ILE A 431 22.52 -0.57 -19.31
N PRO A 432 22.34 -1.89 -19.57
CA PRO A 432 23.33 -2.75 -20.25
C PRO A 432 23.21 -2.63 -21.79
N MET A 433 23.37 -1.43 -22.33
CA MET A 433 23.30 -1.15 -23.76
C MET A 433 24.57 -0.47 -24.24
N LEU A 434 24.93 -0.73 -25.48
CA LEU A 434 26.12 -0.19 -26.13
C LEU A 434 25.71 0.58 -27.38
N THR A 435 26.48 1.67 -27.66
CA THR A 435 26.38 2.40 -28.93
C THR A 435 27.68 2.17 -29.71
N LEU A 436 27.58 1.70 -30.93
CA LEU A 436 28.69 1.49 -31.85
C LEU A 436 29.13 2.82 -32.50
N ALA A 437 30.28 2.83 -33.11
CA ALA A 437 30.83 4.04 -33.79
C ALA A 437 29.93 4.60 -34.87
N ASP A 438 29.10 3.79 -35.53
CA ASP A 438 28.10 4.19 -36.54
C ASP A 438 26.76 4.67 -35.94
N GLY A 439 26.63 4.69 -34.60
CA GLY A 439 25.42 5.06 -33.91
C GLY A 439 24.41 3.90 -33.67
N THR A 440 24.72 2.71 -34.16
CA THR A 440 23.89 1.51 -33.92
C THR A 440 23.88 1.17 -32.44
N VAL A 441 22.70 0.90 -31.87
CA VAL A 441 22.54 0.49 -30.47
C VAL A 441 22.34 -1.02 -30.40
N VAL A 442 23.11 -1.66 -29.53
CA VAL A 442 23.10 -3.12 -29.31
C VAL A 442 23.10 -3.46 -27.83
N PRO A 443 22.55 -4.61 -27.40
CA PRO A 443 22.67 -5.05 -26.02
C PRO A 443 24.11 -5.42 -25.68
N THR A 444 24.51 -5.19 -24.42
CA THR A 444 25.80 -5.64 -23.90
C THR A 444 25.85 -7.18 -23.97
N PRO A 445 26.93 -7.77 -24.55
CA PRO A 445 27.10 -9.21 -24.58
C PRO A 445 27.02 -9.85 -23.19
N GLU A 446 26.44 -11.03 -23.11
CA GLU A 446 26.18 -11.72 -21.83
C GLU A 446 27.46 -12.01 -21.02
N ASP A 447 28.57 -12.30 -21.70
CA ASP A 447 29.89 -12.50 -21.12
C ASP A 447 30.53 -11.22 -20.55
N GLN A 448 29.98 -10.05 -20.88
CA GLN A 448 30.39 -8.75 -20.32
C GLN A 448 29.48 -8.27 -19.18
N LEU A 449 28.49 -9.06 -18.78
CA LEU A 449 27.63 -8.76 -17.63
C LEU A 449 28.22 -9.33 -16.32
N PRO A 450 28.07 -8.63 -15.19
CA PRO A 450 27.40 -7.34 -15.03
C PRO A 450 28.22 -6.15 -15.55
N VAL A 451 27.52 -5.12 -16.05
CA VAL A 451 28.13 -3.80 -16.22
C VAL A 451 28.26 -3.19 -14.82
N LEU A 452 29.48 -3.14 -14.32
CA LEU A 452 29.74 -2.71 -12.94
C LEU A 452 29.68 -1.21 -12.78
N LEU A 453 28.98 -0.77 -11.74
CA LEU A 453 29.00 0.61 -11.28
C LEU A 453 30.28 0.81 -10.43
N PRO A 454 31.16 1.80 -10.76
CA PRO A 454 32.33 2.10 -9.94
C PRO A 454 31.88 2.70 -8.60
N GLU A 455 32.39 2.19 -7.48
CA GLU A 455 32.00 2.63 -6.13
C GLU A 455 32.93 3.73 -5.56
N ASP A 456 34.15 3.82 -6.08
CA ASP A 456 35.16 4.82 -5.67
C ASP A 456 35.09 6.03 -6.58
N VAL A 457 34.12 6.90 -6.30
CA VAL A 457 33.83 8.12 -7.09
C VAL A 457 33.68 9.33 -6.18
N VAL A 458 33.82 10.51 -6.76
CA VAL A 458 33.56 11.80 -6.10
C VAL A 458 32.29 12.41 -6.70
N MET A 459 31.34 12.74 -5.83
CA MET A 459 30.08 13.39 -6.22
C MET A 459 30.24 14.91 -6.15
N ASP A 460 30.26 15.59 -7.30
CA ASP A 460 30.33 17.05 -7.40
C ASP A 460 28.96 17.73 -7.49
N GLY A 461 27.88 16.93 -7.65
CA GLY A 461 26.52 17.43 -7.77
C GLY A 461 26.18 18.08 -9.13
N ILE A 462 27.11 18.07 -10.10
CA ILE A 462 26.93 18.69 -11.42
C ILE A 462 26.61 17.64 -12.49
N GLN A 463 27.39 16.59 -12.54
CA GLN A 463 27.25 15.52 -13.54
C GLN A 463 27.43 14.14 -12.89
N SER A 464 26.69 13.13 -13.41
CA SER A 464 26.90 11.75 -13.01
C SER A 464 28.37 11.33 -13.25
N PRO A 465 29.06 10.76 -12.25
CA PRO A 465 30.46 10.32 -12.38
C PRO A 465 30.71 9.39 -13.56
N ILE A 466 29.81 8.46 -13.88
CA ILE A 466 29.95 7.56 -15.03
C ILE A 466 29.75 8.27 -16.38
N LYS A 467 29.01 9.36 -16.42
CA LYS A 467 28.87 10.21 -17.60
C LYS A 467 30.08 11.11 -17.79
N ALA A 468 30.70 11.53 -16.70
CA ALA A 468 31.93 12.35 -16.72
C ALA A 468 33.18 11.52 -17.06
N ASP A 469 33.17 10.21 -16.80
CA ASP A 469 34.32 9.29 -17.03
C ASP A 469 34.25 8.66 -18.42
N ALA A 470 34.95 9.28 -19.36
CA ALA A 470 35.04 8.78 -20.73
C ALA A 470 35.72 7.40 -20.85
N GLU A 471 36.61 7.05 -19.93
CA GLU A 471 37.28 5.75 -19.94
C GLU A 471 36.32 4.64 -19.48
N TRP A 472 35.50 4.89 -18.48
CA TRP A 472 34.45 3.96 -18.07
C TRP A 472 33.46 3.66 -19.22
N ALA A 473 33.12 4.66 -20.01
CA ALA A 473 32.19 4.52 -21.12
C ALA A 473 32.73 3.64 -22.25
N LYS A 474 34.04 3.56 -22.44
CA LYS A 474 34.66 2.77 -23.53
C LYS A 474 34.59 1.27 -23.26
N THR A 475 34.26 0.51 -24.30
CA THR A 475 34.25 -0.95 -24.28
C THR A 475 34.41 -1.48 -25.71
N THR A 476 34.23 -2.78 -25.89
CA THR A 476 34.27 -3.44 -27.19
C THR A 476 33.02 -4.29 -27.43
N TYR A 477 32.60 -4.34 -28.68
CA TYR A 477 31.55 -5.24 -29.15
C TYR A 477 32.03 -5.98 -30.38
N ASN A 478 32.17 -7.32 -30.30
CA ASN A 478 32.73 -8.16 -31.36
C ASN A 478 34.08 -7.63 -31.90
N GLY A 479 34.95 -7.16 -31.01
CA GLY A 479 36.25 -6.59 -31.34
C GLY A 479 36.24 -5.17 -31.92
N GLN A 480 35.10 -4.54 -32.03
CA GLN A 480 34.95 -3.13 -32.45
C GLN A 480 34.78 -2.22 -31.23
N GLU A 481 35.17 -0.96 -31.36
CA GLU A 481 34.98 0.07 -30.35
C GLU A 481 33.48 0.30 -30.14
N ALA A 482 33.08 0.35 -28.89
CA ALA A 482 31.70 0.64 -28.48
C ALA A 482 31.70 1.51 -27.21
N PHE A 483 30.56 2.17 -26.95
CA PHE A 483 30.38 3.03 -25.79
C PHE A 483 29.17 2.56 -24.96
N ARG A 484 29.38 2.43 -23.64
CA ARG A 484 28.31 2.07 -22.69
C ARG A 484 27.31 3.19 -22.57
N GLU A 485 26.05 2.81 -22.35
CA GLU A 485 25.03 3.73 -21.87
C GLU A 485 25.43 4.28 -20.47
N THR A 486 25.23 5.57 -20.25
CA THR A 486 25.59 6.26 -19.00
C THR A 486 24.39 6.57 -18.13
N ASP A 487 23.16 6.30 -18.60
CA ASP A 487 21.98 6.31 -17.77
C ASP A 487 21.91 5.04 -16.91
N THR A 488 21.29 5.16 -15.75
CA THR A 488 21.00 4.04 -14.86
C THR A 488 19.50 3.75 -14.81
N PHE A 489 19.13 2.59 -14.31
CA PHE A 489 17.72 2.21 -14.18
C PHE A 489 16.98 3.06 -13.13
N ASP A 490 15.71 3.28 -13.38
CA ASP A 490 14.72 3.63 -12.37
C ASP A 490 14.74 2.58 -11.25
N THR A 491 14.74 3.03 -10.00
CA THR A 491 14.80 2.13 -8.82
C THR A 491 13.59 1.20 -8.69
N PHE A 492 12.49 1.46 -9.39
CA PHE A 492 11.39 0.49 -9.52
C PHE A 492 11.77 -0.76 -10.31
N MET A 493 12.84 -0.72 -11.10
CA MET A 493 13.36 -1.92 -11.74
C MET A 493 13.77 -2.97 -10.69
N GLU A 494 14.56 -2.55 -9.72
CA GLU A 494 15.04 -3.43 -8.64
C GLU A 494 13.90 -3.98 -7.80
N SER A 495 12.94 -3.13 -7.42
CA SER A 495 11.81 -3.51 -6.57
C SER A 495 10.73 -4.33 -7.29
N SER A 496 10.80 -4.47 -8.61
CA SER A 496 9.80 -5.20 -9.38
C SER A 496 9.98 -6.71 -9.40
N TRP A 497 11.12 -7.24 -8.95
CA TRP A 497 11.38 -8.69 -8.97
C TRP A 497 12.10 -9.24 -7.72
N TYR A 498 12.42 -8.42 -6.73
CA TYR A 498 13.14 -8.82 -5.52
C TYR A 498 12.43 -9.94 -4.74
N TYR A 499 11.11 -9.94 -4.72
CA TYR A 499 10.30 -10.99 -4.12
C TYR A 499 10.59 -12.37 -4.74
N ALA A 500 10.87 -12.42 -6.02
CA ALA A 500 11.24 -13.65 -6.71
C ALA A 500 12.69 -14.04 -6.41
N ARG A 501 13.61 -13.08 -6.33
CA ARG A 501 15.03 -13.33 -6.02
C ARG A 501 15.21 -13.89 -4.62
N TYR A 502 14.40 -13.49 -3.65
CA TYR A 502 14.44 -14.09 -2.31
C TYR A 502 14.20 -15.60 -2.28
N CYS A 503 13.56 -16.16 -3.28
CA CYS A 503 13.37 -17.62 -3.38
C CYS A 503 14.71 -18.37 -3.54
N SER A 504 15.71 -17.73 -4.17
CA SER A 504 17.03 -18.29 -4.45
C SER A 504 18.09 -17.19 -4.56
N PRO A 505 18.41 -16.46 -3.47
CA PRO A 505 19.25 -15.26 -3.53
C PRO A 505 20.69 -15.56 -3.97
N ASP A 506 21.22 -16.74 -3.68
CA ASP A 506 22.58 -17.17 -4.01
C ASP A 506 22.67 -17.95 -5.33
N TYR A 507 21.59 -18.03 -6.11
CA TYR A 507 21.59 -18.75 -7.37
C TYR A 507 22.41 -18.01 -8.44
N ASP A 508 23.47 -18.63 -8.93
CA ASP A 508 24.47 -18.03 -9.83
C ASP A 508 24.38 -18.51 -11.30
N LYS A 509 23.49 -19.46 -11.58
CA LYS A 509 23.27 -20.03 -12.93
C LYS A 509 22.21 -19.29 -13.73
N GLY A 510 21.51 -18.36 -13.15
CA GLY A 510 20.45 -17.57 -13.77
C GLY A 510 19.80 -16.59 -12.80
N MET A 511 18.85 -15.83 -13.30
CA MET A 511 18.10 -14.83 -12.55
C MET A 511 17.34 -15.43 -11.37
N LEU A 512 16.72 -16.59 -11.58
CA LEU A 512 15.96 -17.36 -10.61
C LEU A 512 16.28 -18.85 -10.75
N ASP A 513 16.30 -19.59 -9.63
CA ASP A 513 16.15 -21.04 -9.66
C ASP A 513 14.66 -21.37 -9.89
N PRO A 514 14.27 -21.95 -11.02
CA PRO A 514 12.87 -22.21 -11.32
C PRO A 514 12.18 -23.12 -10.31
N ALA A 515 12.90 -24.09 -9.74
CA ALA A 515 12.34 -25.00 -8.73
C ALA A 515 12.01 -24.26 -7.44
N ALA A 516 12.92 -23.43 -6.94
CA ALA A 516 12.72 -22.62 -5.74
C ALA A 516 11.65 -21.53 -5.98
N ALA A 517 11.69 -20.83 -7.10
CA ALA A 517 10.71 -19.82 -7.45
C ALA A 517 9.30 -20.41 -7.53
N ASN A 518 9.12 -21.55 -8.20
CA ASN A 518 7.80 -22.19 -8.33
C ASN A 518 7.32 -22.88 -7.04
N HIS A 519 8.22 -23.16 -6.08
CA HIS A 519 7.84 -23.62 -4.76
C HIS A 519 7.25 -22.49 -3.92
N TRP A 520 7.91 -21.32 -3.87
CA TRP A 520 7.53 -20.21 -2.99
C TRP A 520 6.50 -19.26 -3.59
N LEU A 521 6.57 -18.98 -4.90
CA LEU A 521 5.68 -18.03 -5.57
C LEU A 521 4.32 -18.66 -5.92
N PRO A 522 3.26 -17.86 -5.92
CA PRO A 522 3.22 -16.45 -5.56
C PRO A 522 3.40 -16.20 -4.06
N VAL A 523 3.77 -14.97 -3.68
CA VAL A 523 3.80 -14.52 -2.27
C VAL A 523 2.41 -14.66 -1.68
N ASP A 524 2.28 -15.33 -0.53
CA ASP A 524 0.98 -15.59 0.08
C ASP A 524 0.42 -14.34 0.79
N GLN A 525 1.30 -13.56 1.46
CA GLN A 525 0.94 -12.30 2.10
C GLN A 525 1.98 -11.23 1.79
N TYR A 526 1.55 -10.13 1.21
CA TYR A 526 2.36 -8.94 0.95
C TYR A 526 1.87 -7.76 1.79
N ILE A 527 2.80 -6.98 2.37
CA ILE A 527 2.46 -5.89 3.29
C ILE A 527 3.26 -4.65 2.90
N GLY A 528 2.57 -3.51 2.72
CA GLY A 528 3.22 -2.24 2.41
C GLY A 528 2.24 -1.08 2.33
N GLY A 529 2.74 0.12 2.05
CA GLY A 529 1.93 1.33 1.96
C GLY A 529 1.06 1.39 0.71
N ILE A 530 -0.11 2.00 0.83
CA ILE A 530 -1.06 2.17 -0.29
C ILE A 530 -0.52 3.12 -1.38
N GLU A 531 0.44 3.98 -1.05
CA GLU A 531 1.11 4.88 -2.00
C GLU A 531 1.77 4.16 -3.16
N HIS A 532 2.03 2.86 -3.02
CA HIS A 532 2.63 2.02 -4.04
C HIS A 532 1.63 1.37 -5.02
N ALA A 533 0.32 1.65 -4.86
CA ALA A 533 -0.74 1.00 -5.64
C ALA A 533 -0.57 1.11 -7.17
N CYS A 534 -0.20 2.29 -7.68
CA CYS A 534 -0.09 2.58 -9.11
C CYS A 534 1.35 2.55 -9.66
N MET A 535 2.36 2.43 -8.80
CA MET A 535 3.76 2.36 -9.19
C MET A 535 4.34 0.98 -8.94
N HIS A 536 4.92 0.76 -7.76
CA HIS A 536 5.58 -0.51 -7.42
C HIS A 536 4.70 -1.74 -7.67
N LEU A 537 3.45 -1.74 -7.19
CA LEU A 537 2.57 -2.91 -7.32
C LEU A 537 2.20 -3.19 -8.78
N LEU A 538 1.95 -2.17 -9.58
CA LEU A 538 1.67 -2.35 -11.00
C LEU A 538 2.90 -2.84 -11.76
N TYR A 539 4.06 -2.26 -11.50
CA TYR A 539 5.32 -2.68 -12.13
C TYR A 539 5.72 -4.11 -11.70
N ALA A 540 5.53 -4.48 -10.44
CA ALA A 540 5.77 -5.84 -9.97
C ALA A 540 4.84 -6.86 -10.65
N ARG A 541 3.57 -6.54 -10.85
CA ARG A 541 2.63 -7.37 -11.61
C ARG A 541 3.06 -7.53 -13.07
N PHE A 542 3.43 -6.43 -13.71
CA PHE A 542 3.93 -6.44 -15.08
C PHE A 542 5.22 -7.28 -15.20
N PHE A 543 6.18 -7.02 -14.32
CA PHE A 543 7.46 -7.73 -14.33
C PHE A 543 7.28 -9.24 -14.10
N HIS A 544 6.35 -9.63 -13.23
CA HIS A 544 6.01 -11.04 -13.00
C HIS A 544 5.48 -11.72 -14.27
N LYS A 545 4.64 -11.04 -15.06
CA LYS A 545 4.18 -11.55 -16.34
C LYS A 545 5.32 -11.71 -17.35
N LEU A 546 6.27 -10.78 -17.34
CA LEU A 546 7.50 -10.91 -18.16
C LEU A 546 8.34 -12.12 -17.73
N LEU A 547 8.50 -12.36 -16.43
CA LEU A 547 9.19 -13.54 -15.88
C LEU A 547 8.47 -14.84 -16.26
N ARG A 548 7.14 -14.86 -16.21
CA ARG A 548 6.30 -16.00 -16.65
C ARG A 548 6.52 -16.28 -18.13
N ASP A 549 6.44 -15.27 -18.97
CA ASP A 549 6.59 -15.42 -20.42
C ASP A 549 8.03 -15.79 -20.84
N ALA A 550 9.01 -15.52 -19.97
CA ALA A 550 10.37 -16.00 -20.10
C ALA A 550 10.59 -17.44 -19.56
N GLY A 551 9.55 -18.07 -18.98
CA GLY A 551 9.62 -19.42 -18.42
C GLY A 551 10.32 -19.52 -17.07
N LEU A 552 10.51 -18.39 -16.36
CA LEU A 552 11.19 -18.33 -15.06
C LEU A 552 10.26 -18.59 -13.88
N VAL A 553 8.97 -18.29 -14.05
CA VAL A 553 7.91 -18.54 -13.05
C VAL A 553 6.68 -19.12 -13.76
N ASN A 554 5.82 -19.84 -13.02
CA ASN A 554 4.62 -20.50 -13.56
C ASN A 554 3.29 -19.90 -13.05
N SER A 555 3.35 -18.78 -12.32
CA SER A 555 2.18 -18.06 -11.81
C SER A 555 1.94 -16.75 -12.58
N ASP A 556 0.69 -16.29 -12.62
CA ASP A 556 0.29 -15.09 -13.36
C ASP A 556 0.45 -13.79 -12.57
N GLU A 557 0.36 -13.89 -11.24
CA GLU A 557 0.41 -12.74 -10.32
C GLU A 557 1.44 -12.97 -9.21
N PRO A 558 2.15 -11.91 -8.75
CA PRO A 558 3.21 -12.06 -7.75
C PRO A 558 2.69 -12.23 -6.32
N PHE A 559 1.52 -11.65 -5.98
CA PHE A 559 1.02 -11.53 -4.62
C PHE A 559 -0.44 -11.99 -4.53
N LYS A 560 -0.73 -12.98 -3.67
CA LYS A 560 -2.10 -13.47 -3.44
C LYS A 560 -2.93 -12.52 -2.59
N ARG A 561 -2.37 -12.12 -1.44
CA ARG A 561 -3.06 -11.25 -0.48
C ARG A 561 -2.21 -10.01 -0.21
N LEU A 562 -2.84 -8.86 -0.24
CA LEU A 562 -2.22 -7.57 0.03
C LEU A 562 -2.85 -6.93 1.28
N LEU A 563 -2.02 -6.50 2.22
CA LEU A 563 -2.41 -5.65 3.33
C LEU A 563 -1.74 -4.29 3.18
N CYS A 564 -2.54 -3.24 3.03
CA CYS A 564 -2.06 -1.87 3.02
C CYS A 564 -2.13 -1.32 4.45
N GLN A 565 -0.96 -1.11 5.05
CA GLN A 565 -0.88 -0.54 6.39
C GLN A 565 -1.25 0.93 6.43
N GLY A 566 -1.90 1.35 7.52
CA GLY A 566 -2.14 2.76 7.81
C GLY A 566 -0.88 3.49 8.29
N MET A 567 -0.86 4.81 8.11
CA MET A 567 0.25 5.67 8.55
C MET A 567 0.34 5.77 10.07
N VAL A 568 1.55 6.05 10.56
CA VAL A 568 1.77 6.44 11.96
C VAL A 568 1.90 7.95 12.06
N LEU A 569 1.06 8.56 12.87
CA LEU A 569 1.02 10.00 13.12
C LEU A 569 1.61 10.33 14.50
N ALA A 570 2.19 11.53 14.61
CA ALA A 570 2.58 12.12 15.88
C ALA A 570 2.27 13.61 15.89
N ASP A 571 2.16 14.18 17.11
CA ASP A 571 2.07 15.61 17.28
C ASP A 571 3.27 16.32 16.63
N ALA A 572 3.05 17.47 16.03
CA ALA A 572 4.12 18.30 15.46
C ALA A 572 4.08 19.71 16.09
N PHE A 573 5.26 20.19 16.50
CA PHE A 573 5.42 21.47 17.17
C PHE A 573 6.49 22.31 16.47
N TYR A 574 6.25 23.62 16.40
CA TYR A 574 7.23 24.55 15.84
C TYR A 574 7.16 25.92 16.53
N TYR A 575 8.22 26.68 16.39
CA TYR A 575 8.23 28.11 16.69
C TYR A 575 8.68 28.90 15.45
N LYS A 576 8.41 30.20 15.42
CA LYS A 576 8.86 31.08 14.35
C LYS A 576 10.25 31.64 14.68
N ASP A 577 11.19 31.52 13.73
CA ASP A 577 12.48 32.20 13.84
C ASP A 577 12.36 33.71 13.57
N GLU A 578 13.46 34.46 13.71
CA GLU A 578 13.51 35.92 13.48
C GLU A 578 13.15 36.34 12.04
N LYS A 579 13.22 35.39 11.08
CA LYS A 579 12.90 35.62 9.67
C LYS A 579 11.47 35.15 9.31
N GLY A 580 10.71 34.65 10.31
CA GLY A 580 9.35 34.15 10.14
C GLY A 580 9.26 32.70 9.64
N GLY A 581 10.40 32.00 9.53
CA GLY A 581 10.48 30.58 9.17
C GLY A 581 10.04 29.67 10.32
N ASN A 582 9.51 28.48 9.98
CA ASN A 582 9.15 27.47 10.97
C ASN A 582 10.37 26.67 11.39
N VAL A 583 10.69 26.66 12.69
CA VAL A 583 11.69 25.77 13.30
C VAL A 583 10.95 24.67 14.05
N TRP A 584 11.06 23.44 13.55
CA TRP A 584 10.35 22.29 14.11
C TRP A 584 11.08 21.68 15.30
N VAL A 585 10.32 21.42 16.37
CA VAL A 585 10.81 20.89 17.65
C VAL A 585 10.30 19.47 17.83
N SER A 586 11.19 18.57 18.27
CA SER A 586 10.81 17.18 18.55
C SER A 586 9.70 17.13 19.63
N PRO A 587 8.63 16.33 19.43
CA PRO A 587 7.59 16.15 20.46
C PRO A 587 8.15 15.66 21.80
N THR A 588 9.26 14.94 21.80
CA THR A 588 9.94 14.48 23.03
C THR A 588 10.54 15.62 23.86
N ASP A 589 10.80 16.76 23.22
CA ASP A 589 11.40 17.94 23.83
C ASP A 589 10.37 19.03 24.17
N VAL A 590 9.07 18.68 24.08
CA VAL A 590 7.96 19.60 24.34
C VAL A 590 7.15 19.13 25.54
N LYS A 591 6.92 20.05 26.50
CA LYS A 591 5.97 19.85 27.60
C LYS A 591 4.63 20.43 27.21
N VAL A 592 3.56 19.63 27.31
CA VAL A 592 2.20 20.03 26.93
C VAL A 592 1.29 20.06 28.17
N GLU A 593 0.43 21.09 28.24
CA GLU A 593 -0.73 21.15 29.15
C GLU A 593 -1.98 20.81 28.32
N ARG A 594 -2.89 20.01 28.90
CA ARG A 594 -4.13 19.59 28.26
C ARG A 594 -5.35 19.95 29.09
N ASP A 595 -6.45 20.26 28.42
CA ASP A 595 -7.75 20.45 29.06
C ASP A 595 -8.41 19.11 29.46
N ASP A 596 -9.54 19.17 30.12
CA ASP A 596 -10.34 17.99 30.55
C ASP A 596 -10.81 17.13 29.38
N LYS A 597 -10.76 17.66 28.15
CA LYS A 597 -11.08 16.95 26.89
C LYS A 597 -9.83 16.43 26.17
N GLY A 598 -8.65 16.54 26.78
CA GLY A 598 -7.37 16.07 26.24
C GLY A 598 -6.75 16.97 25.16
N ARG A 599 -7.31 18.16 24.87
CA ARG A 599 -6.77 19.10 23.86
C ARG A 599 -5.60 19.86 24.44
N ILE A 600 -4.54 20.04 23.66
CA ILE A 600 -3.35 20.81 24.05
C ILE A 600 -3.75 22.29 24.16
N THR A 601 -3.56 22.84 25.37
CA THR A 601 -3.85 24.24 25.69
C THR A 601 -2.60 25.08 25.74
N LYS A 602 -1.44 24.47 26.05
CA LYS A 602 -0.14 25.11 26.06
C LYS A 602 0.95 24.12 25.76
N ALA A 603 1.98 24.56 25.06
CA ALA A 603 3.14 23.74 24.73
C ALA A 603 4.41 24.62 24.88
N VAL A 604 5.43 24.11 25.55
CA VAL A 604 6.72 24.77 25.74
C VAL A 604 7.86 23.78 25.51
N ASP A 605 8.94 24.22 24.86
CA ASP A 605 10.13 23.40 24.65
C ASP A 605 11.02 23.32 25.94
N LEU A 606 12.10 22.58 25.84
CA LEU A 606 13.04 22.42 26.96
C LEU A 606 13.76 23.72 27.36
N GLU A 607 13.82 24.72 26.47
CA GLU A 607 14.38 26.05 26.73
C GLU A 607 13.34 27.02 27.29
N GLY A 608 12.10 26.57 27.48
CA GLY A 608 11.02 27.37 28.02
C GLY A 608 10.34 28.28 27.01
N ARG A 609 10.63 28.10 25.68
CA ARG A 609 9.95 28.84 24.61
C ARG A 609 8.56 28.24 24.36
N GLU A 610 7.59 29.12 24.16
CA GLU A 610 6.27 28.68 23.70
C GLU A 610 6.35 28.18 22.25
N VAL A 611 5.80 26.99 21.99
CA VAL A 611 5.76 26.38 20.69
C VAL A 611 4.32 26.18 20.23
N ILE A 612 4.11 26.25 18.93
CA ILE A 612 2.78 26.14 18.31
C ILE A 612 2.54 24.67 17.96
N HIS A 613 1.42 24.13 18.40
CA HIS A 613 0.97 22.80 18.00
C HIS A 613 0.37 22.83 16.59
N SER A 614 0.99 22.14 15.65
CA SER A 614 0.55 22.04 14.25
C SER A 614 -0.47 20.91 14.01
N GLY A 615 -0.86 20.20 15.07
CA GLY A 615 -1.74 19.03 14.98
C GLY A 615 -0.99 17.71 14.80
N MET A 616 -1.76 16.63 14.75
CA MET A 616 -1.30 15.27 14.52
C MET A 616 -1.01 15.09 13.02
N THR A 617 0.22 14.79 12.65
CA THR A 617 0.64 14.63 11.25
C THR A 617 1.53 13.41 11.05
N LYS A 618 1.68 12.96 9.78
CA LYS A 618 2.63 11.90 9.44
C LYS A 618 4.02 12.22 10.00
N MET A 619 4.64 11.24 10.64
CA MET A 619 6.03 11.36 11.12
C MET A 619 6.96 11.63 9.95
N SER A 620 7.75 12.70 10.02
CA SER A 620 8.69 13.09 8.98
C SER A 620 9.94 13.76 9.54
N LYS A 621 11.06 13.61 8.85
CA LYS A 621 12.33 14.29 9.20
C LYS A 621 12.19 15.81 9.09
N SER A 622 11.42 16.29 8.12
CA SER A 622 11.19 17.72 7.88
C SER A 622 10.43 18.41 9.00
N LYS A 623 9.51 17.70 9.66
CA LYS A 623 8.76 18.22 10.82
C LYS A 623 9.35 17.83 12.16
N ASN A 624 10.47 17.10 12.19
CA ASN A 624 11.14 16.64 13.38
C ASN A 624 10.19 15.99 14.43
N ASN A 625 9.12 15.33 13.95
CA ASN A 625 8.12 14.71 14.80
C ASN A 625 8.20 13.18 14.84
N GLY A 626 9.31 12.61 14.36
CA GLY A 626 9.56 11.17 14.41
C GLY A 626 9.91 10.72 15.82
N ILE A 627 9.32 9.60 16.24
CA ILE A 627 9.70 8.90 17.47
C ILE A 627 10.80 7.88 17.10
N ASP A 628 11.90 7.89 17.84
CA ASP A 628 13.01 6.97 17.61
C ASP A 628 12.67 5.57 18.14
N PRO A 629 12.56 4.55 17.26
CA PRO A 629 12.26 3.19 17.68
C PRO A 629 13.28 2.61 18.65
N GLN A 630 14.57 2.93 18.48
CA GLN A 630 15.64 2.42 19.33
C GLN A 630 15.47 2.88 20.78
N LEU A 631 15.23 4.16 20.99
CA LEU A 631 14.99 4.70 22.33
C LEU A 631 13.76 4.08 22.99
N MET A 632 12.72 3.80 22.22
CA MET A 632 11.51 3.14 22.74
C MET A 632 11.78 1.69 23.15
N VAL A 633 12.53 0.94 22.36
CA VAL A 633 12.91 -0.44 22.69
C VAL A 633 13.86 -0.48 23.89
N GLU A 634 14.84 0.42 23.96
CA GLU A 634 15.75 0.52 25.09
C GLU A 634 15.01 0.82 26.39
N ARG A 635 13.99 1.67 26.34
CA ARG A 635 13.21 2.07 27.51
C ARG A 635 12.14 1.06 27.93
N TYR A 636 11.39 0.53 27.00
CA TYR A 636 10.18 -0.26 27.26
C TYR A 636 10.31 -1.74 26.87
N GLY A 637 11.29 -2.09 26.04
CA GLY A 637 11.42 -3.39 25.42
C GLY A 637 10.71 -3.48 24.07
N ALA A 638 11.20 -4.40 23.19
CA ALA A 638 10.64 -4.62 21.86
C ALA A 638 9.21 -5.14 21.93
N ASP A 639 8.89 -6.09 22.81
CA ASP A 639 7.56 -6.65 22.94
C ASP A 639 6.51 -5.61 23.33
N THR A 640 6.87 -4.63 24.17
CA THR A 640 5.98 -3.53 24.53
C THR A 640 5.66 -2.64 23.32
N VAL A 641 6.67 -2.30 22.53
CA VAL A 641 6.51 -1.50 21.32
C VAL A 641 5.66 -2.24 20.28
N ARG A 642 5.93 -3.52 20.06
CA ARG A 642 5.16 -4.40 19.16
C ARG A 642 3.70 -4.52 19.59
N LEU A 643 3.45 -4.73 20.88
CA LEU A 643 2.09 -4.81 21.43
C LEU A 643 1.33 -3.51 21.22
N PHE A 644 1.93 -2.37 21.50
CA PHE A 644 1.32 -1.06 21.26
C PHE A 644 0.96 -0.87 19.77
N MET A 645 1.88 -1.19 18.85
CA MET A 645 1.67 -1.07 17.40
C MET A 645 0.50 -1.91 16.90
N MET A 646 0.29 -3.09 17.48
CA MET A 646 -0.78 -4.00 17.07
C MET A 646 -2.11 -3.68 17.76
N PHE A 647 -2.08 -3.07 18.94
CA PHE A 647 -3.28 -2.80 19.74
C PHE A 647 -3.92 -1.44 19.45
N ALA A 648 -3.11 -0.41 19.17
CA ALA A 648 -3.58 0.98 19.13
C ALA A 648 -4.59 1.28 18.01
N SER A 649 -4.54 0.55 16.90
CA SER A 649 -5.40 0.76 15.74
C SER A 649 -5.43 -0.49 14.85
N PRO A 650 -6.52 -0.73 14.07
CA PRO A 650 -6.53 -1.74 13.01
C PRO A 650 -5.34 -1.54 12.05
N ALA A 651 -4.80 -2.63 11.50
CA ALA A 651 -3.57 -2.59 10.71
C ALA A 651 -3.63 -1.68 9.47
N ASP A 652 -4.79 -1.60 8.83
CA ASP A 652 -5.08 -0.78 7.64
C ASP A 652 -5.50 0.67 7.96
N MET A 653 -5.69 1.00 9.24
CA MET A 653 -6.09 2.32 9.69
C MET A 653 -4.90 3.13 10.23
N THR A 654 -5.02 4.43 10.18
CA THR A 654 -4.05 5.36 10.77
C THR A 654 -3.88 5.10 12.27
N LEU A 655 -2.64 5.14 12.75
CA LEU A 655 -2.28 5.00 14.15
C LEU A 655 -1.75 6.35 14.68
N GLU A 656 -2.34 6.84 15.76
CA GLU A 656 -1.85 8.00 16.47
C GLU A 656 -0.91 7.58 17.62
N TRP A 657 0.31 8.12 17.63
CA TRP A 657 1.27 7.83 18.68
C TRP A 657 0.79 8.33 20.05
N SER A 658 0.95 7.50 21.07
CA SER A 658 0.54 7.80 22.44
C SER A 658 1.51 7.19 23.44
N ASP A 659 2.26 8.02 24.18
CA ASP A 659 3.16 7.55 25.23
C ASP A 659 2.42 6.80 26.34
N SER A 660 1.23 7.28 26.73
CA SER A 660 0.37 6.59 27.70
C SER A 660 -0.12 5.22 27.22
N GLY A 661 -0.32 5.07 25.89
CA GLY A 661 -0.64 3.80 25.26
C GLY A 661 0.50 2.79 25.34
N VAL A 662 1.73 3.23 25.10
CA VAL A 662 2.95 2.41 25.28
C VAL A 662 3.11 1.94 26.73
N GLU A 663 2.94 2.85 27.69
CA GLU A 663 2.95 2.52 29.13
C GLU A 663 1.84 1.53 29.51
N GLY A 664 0.65 1.65 28.89
CA GLY A 664 -0.46 0.71 29.05
C GLY A 664 -0.10 -0.69 28.58
N ALA A 665 0.56 -0.80 27.42
CA ALA A 665 1.07 -2.06 26.90
C ALA A 665 2.11 -2.69 27.85
N GLN A 666 3.04 -1.90 28.39
CA GLN A 666 4.03 -2.38 29.36
C GLN A 666 3.38 -2.89 30.66
N ARG A 667 2.37 -2.17 31.18
CA ARG A 667 1.63 -2.63 32.38
C ARG A 667 0.94 -3.94 32.14
N PHE A 668 0.38 -4.17 30.96
CA PHE A 668 -0.26 -5.45 30.61
C PHE A 668 0.76 -6.60 30.59
N LEU A 669 1.93 -6.41 29.97
CA LEU A 669 2.97 -7.45 29.94
C LEU A 669 3.51 -7.76 31.34
N ARG A 670 3.70 -6.75 32.18
CA ARG A 670 4.09 -6.94 33.60
C ARG A 670 3.03 -7.72 34.37
N ARG A 671 1.75 -7.44 34.11
CA ARG A 671 0.64 -8.19 34.71
C ARG A 671 0.64 -9.66 34.28
N LEU A 672 0.78 -9.92 32.99
CA LEU A 672 0.86 -11.28 32.46
C LEU A 672 2.02 -12.06 33.07
N TRP A 673 3.19 -11.44 33.14
CA TRP A 673 4.36 -12.03 33.77
C TRP A 673 4.09 -12.40 35.23
N ARG A 674 3.60 -11.47 36.01
CA ARG A 674 3.29 -11.67 37.44
C ARG A 674 2.24 -12.75 37.65
N THR A 675 1.16 -12.74 36.89
CA THR A 675 0.11 -13.78 36.97
C THR A 675 0.69 -15.18 36.73
N THR A 676 1.54 -15.29 35.71
CA THR A 676 2.18 -16.60 35.40
C THR A 676 3.18 -16.99 36.48
N PHE A 677 3.99 -16.04 36.97
CA PHE A 677 4.94 -16.29 38.04
C PHE A 677 4.26 -16.79 39.35
N GLU A 678 3.21 -16.11 39.77
CA GLU A 678 2.40 -16.48 40.94
C GLU A 678 1.78 -17.88 40.79
N HIS A 679 1.22 -18.18 39.59
CA HIS A 679 0.67 -19.49 39.26
C HIS A 679 1.70 -20.62 39.37
N VAL A 680 2.86 -20.43 38.71
CA VAL A 680 3.94 -21.44 38.72
C VAL A 680 4.57 -21.59 40.09
N SER A 681 4.67 -20.54 40.89
CA SER A 681 5.20 -20.55 42.26
C SER A 681 4.32 -21.41 43.22
N GLY A 682 3.08 -21.65 42.87
CA GLY A 682 2.17 -22.56 43.55
C GLY A 682 2.54 -24.06 43.46
N GLY A 683 3.53 -24.42 42.65
CA GLY A 683 4.03 -25.77 42.46
C GLY A 683 3.25 -26.60 41.44
N ALA A 684 3.32 -27.92 41.56
CA ALA A 684 2.70 -28.86 40.61
C ALA A 684 1.19 -28.63 40.44
N VAL A 685 0.71 -28.81 39.23
CA VAL A 685 -0.69 -28.62 38.83
C VAL A 685 -1.29 -30.00 38.50
N ALA A 686 -2.48 -30.28 39.03
CA ALA A 686 -3.23 -31.50 38.72
C ALA A 686 -3.79 -31.47 37.29
N ALA A 687 -4.15 -32.62 36.75
CA ALA A 687 -4.86 -32.70 35.48
C ALA A 687 -6.23 -32.03 35.60
N LEU A 688 -6.65 -31.33 34.55
CA LEU A 688 -7.98 -30.74 34.45
C LEU A 688 -9.03 -31.86 34.33
N ASP A 689 -9.98 -31.91 35.25
CA ASP A 689 -11.16 -32.76 35.17
C ASP A 689 -12.38 -31.94 34.78
N VAL A 690 -12.69 -31.92 33.49
CA VAL A 690 -13.80 -31.13 32.93
C VAL A 690 -15.15 -31.53 33.57
N ALA A 691 -15.32 -32.78 33.95
CA ALA A 691 -16.57 -33.26 34.57
C ALA A 691 -16.74 -32.72 36.00
N ALA A 692 -15.63 -32.49 36.70
CA ALA A 692 -15.61 -32.00 38.08
C ALA A 692 -15.71 -30.46 38.21
N LEU A 693 -15.69 -29.73 37.12
CA LEU A 693 -15.73 -28.25 37.11
C LEU A 693 -17.06 -27.72 37.66
N SER A 694 -17.02 -26.77 38.58
CA SER A 694 -18.18 -25.98 39.01
C SER A 694 -18.79 -25.17 37.88
N SER A 695 -20.00 -24.67 38.05
CA SER A 695 -20.66 -23.79 37.07
C SER A 695 -19.84 -22.51 36.80
N GLU A 696 -19.16 -21.95 37.80
CA GLU A 696 -18.31 -20.77 37.67
C GLU A 696 -17.04 -21.11 36.89
N GLN A 697 -16.38 -22.23 37.16
CA GLN A 697 -15.21 -22.71 36.41
C GLN A 697 -15.57 -23.05 34.97
N LYS A 698 -16.72 -23.68 34.71
CA LYS A 698 -17.24 -23.92 33.36
C LYS A 698 -17.49 -22.63 32.59
N ALA A 699 -17.97 -21.57 33.26
CA ALA A 699 -18.16 -20.25 32.62
C ALA A 699 -16.82 -19.62 32.22
N VAL A 700 -15.79 -19.69 33.07
CA VAL A 700 -14.44 -19.21 32.74
C VAL A 700 -13.85 -20.02 31.59
N ARG A 701 -13.98 -21.35 31.59
CA ARG A 701 -13.48 -22.19 30.49
C ARG A 701 -14.21 -21.91 29.18
N ARG A 702 -15.51 -21.64 29.23
CA ARG A 702 -16.28 -21.21 28.06
C ARG A 702 -15.71 -19.92 27.45
N GLU A 703 -15.44 -18.92 28.27
CA GLU A 703 -14.83 -17.65 27.80
C GLU A 703 -13.42 -17.87 27.26
N LEU A 704 -12.63 -18.79 27.85
CA LEU A 704 -11.33 -19.18 27.29
C LEU A 704 -11.48 -19.70 25.84
N HIS A 705 -12.34 -20.66 25.61
CA HIS A 705 -12.46 -21.31 24.30
C HIS A 705 -13.16 -20.41 23.28
N LYS A 706 -14.11 -19.54 23.68
CA LYS A 706 -14.64 -18.48 22.85
C LYS A 706 -13.55 -17.48 22.45
N THR A 707 -12.65 -17.13 23.37
CA THR A 707 -11.51 -16.23 23.08
C THR A 707 -10.54 -16.90 22.11
N ILE A 708 -10.22 -18.18 22.26
CA ILE A 708 -9.38 -18.93 21.30
C ILE A 708 -10.00 -18.87 19.90
N ALA A 709 -11.30 -19.16 19.77
CA ALA A 709 -11.98 -19.09 18.47
C ALA A 709 -11.95 -17.69 17.86
N LYS A 710 -12.24 -16.66 18.68
CA LYS A 710 -12.22 -15.26 18.23
C LYS A 710 -10.83 -14.79 17.79
N VAL A 711 -9.81 -15.06 18.61
CA VAL A 711 -8.43 -14.66 18.31
C VAL A 711 -7.91 -15.39 17.07
N SER A 712 -8.25 -16.65 16.89
CA SER A 712 -7.90 -17.43 15.69
C SER A 712 -8.49 -16.81 14.41
N ASP A 713 -9.75 -16.36 14.45
CA ASP A 713 -10.40 -15.67 13.32
C ASP A 713 -9.82 -14.27 13.10
N ASP A 714 -9.63 -13.51 14.19
CA ASP A 714 -9.11 -12.13 14.13
C ASP A 714 -7.68 -12.08 13.56
N VAL A 715 -6.79 -13.01 13.96
CA VAL A 715 -5.40 -13.04 13.48
C VAL A 715 -5.29 -13.70 12.10
N GLY A 716 -5.92 -14.84 11.91
CA GLY A 716 -5.75 -15.67 10.71
C GLY A 716 -6.48 -15.17 9.49
N ARG A 717 -7.75 -14.83 9.63
CA ARG A 717 -8.62 -14.44 8.51
C ARG A 717 -8.80 -12.93 8.41
N ARG A 718 -9.20 -12.28 9.51
CA ARG A 718 -9.57 -10.85 9.51
C ARG A 718 -8.37 -9.92 9.57
N GLN A 719 -7.26 -10.36 10.15
CA GLN A 719 -6.06 -9.55 10.40
C GLN A 719 -6.36 -8.28 11.23
N THR A 720 -7.27 -8.42 12.21
CA THR A 720 -7.66 -7.39 13.17
C THR A 720 -6.98 -7.66 14.52
N PHE A 721 -5.69 -7.36 14.59
CA PHE A 721 -4.85 -7.70 15.76
C PHE A 721 -5.28 -6.97 17.03
N ASN A 722 -5.79 -5.75 16.92
CA ASN A 722 -6.28 -4.95 18.04
C ASN A 722 -7.46 -5.61 18.75
N THR A 723 -8.40 -6.21 18.01
CA THR A 723 -9.55 -6.91 18.61
C THR A 723 -9.14 -8.24 19.22
N ALA A 724 -8.16 -8.92 18.65
CA ALA A 724 -7.57 -10.13 19.24
C ALA A 724 -6.92 -9.82 20.61
N ILE A 725 -6.11 -8.77 20.68
CA ILE A 725 -5.45 -8.34 21.93
C ILE A 725 -6.49 -7.94 22.97
N ALA A 726 -7.53 -7.18 22.60
CA ALA A 726 -8.62 -6.80 23.50
C ALA A 726 -9.31 -8.03 24.09
N ALA A 727 -9.61 -9.05 23.28
CA ALA A 727 -10.23 -10.29 23.75
C ALA A 727 -9.33 -11.03 24.76
N ILE A 728 -8.00 -11.05 24.52
CA ILE A 728 -7.06 -11.66 25.48
C ILE A 728 -7.00 -10.86 26.78
N MET A 729 -7.03 -9.53 26.72
CA MET A 729 -7.07 -8.68 27.93
C MET A 729 -8.33 -8.92 28.76
N GLU A 730 -9.49 -9.07 28.13
CA GLU A 730 -10.75 -9.42 28.79
C GLU A 730 -10.68 -10.82 29.42
N LEU A 731 -10.12 -11.80 28.71
CA LEU A 731 -9.89 -13.14 29.25
C LEU A 731 -9.04 -13.09 30.53
N MET A 732 -7.95 -12.32 30.54
CA MET A 732 -7.09 -12.16 31.71
C MET A 732 -7.85 -11.55 32.91
N ASN A 733 -8.83 -10.67 32.66
CA ASN A 733 -9.71 -10.15 33.72
C ASN A 733 -10.65 -11.24 34.27
N ASN A 734 -11.12 -12.15 33.43
CA ASN A 734 -11.93 -13.28 33.84
C ASN A 734 -11.11 -14.32 34.62
N LEU A 735 -9.88 -14.60 34.20
CA LEU A 735 -8.98 -15.53 34.90
C LEU A 735 -8.62 -15.03 36.32
N ALA A 736 -8.59 -13.72 36.56
CA ALA A 736 -8.38 -13.17 37.89
C ALA A 736 -9.50 -13.50 38.90
N LYS A 737 -10.64 -14.06 38.46
CA LYS A 737 -11.75 -14.52 39.31
C LYS A 737 -11.57 -15.93 39.80
N LEU A 738 -10.65 -16.72 39.22
CA LEU A 738 -10.34 -18.07 39.68
C LEU A 738 -9.73 -18.03 41.07
N GLY A 739 -10.12 -19.01 41.91
CA GLY A 739 -9.54 -19.23 43.21
C GLY A 739 -8.21 -19.97 43.17
N SER A 740 -7.99 -20.78 44.20
CA SER A 740 -6.74 -21.53 44.37
C SER A 740 -6.98 -23.04 44.60
N ASP A 741 -8.19 -23.50 44.34
CA ASP A 741 -8.44 -24.95 44.44
C ASP A 741 -7.72 -25.70 43.27
N GLU A 742 -7.75 -27.04 43.38
CA GLU A 742 -7.04 -27.90 42.44
C GLU A 742 -7.48 -27.69 40.98
N GLN A 743 -8.80 -27.55 40.76
CA GLN A 743 -9.37 -27.36 39.42
C GLN A 743 -9.26 -25.92 38.94
N ASP A 744 -9.29 -24.91 39.81
CA ASP A 744 -8.96 -23.53 39.48
C ASP A 744 -7.55 -23.43 38.94
N ARG A 745 -6.58 -24.08 39.59
CA ARG A 745 -5.18 -24.08 39.13
C ARG A 745 -5.00 -24.86 37.83
N ALA A 746 -5.70 -25.99 37.65
CA ALA A 746 -5.67 -26.75 36.39
C ALA A 746 -6.24 -25.94 35.23
N LEU A 747 -7.32 -25.20 35.44
CA LEU A 747 -7.92 -24.31 34.45
C LEU A 747 -7.05 -23.10 34.18
N MET A 748 -6.41 -22.53 35.22
CA MET A 748 -5.43 -21.43 35.02
C MET A 748 -4.24 -21.89 34.16
N GLN A 749 -3.76 -23.11 34.31
CA GLN A 749 -2.70 -23.68 33.49
C GLN A 749 -3.14 -23.78 32.03
N GLU A 750 -4.31 -24.38 31.74
CA GLU A 750 -4.89 -24.47 30.39
C GLU A 750 -4.99 -23.05 29.74
N ALA A 751 -5.50 -22.09 30.50
CA ALA A 751 -5.70 -20.75 30.03
C ALA A 751 -4.39 -20.00 29.75
N LEU A 752 -3.41 -20.09 30.66
CA LEU A 752 -2.14 -19.41 30.48
C LEU A 752 -1.31 -19.99 29.31
N GLU A 753 -1.35 -21.31 29.11
CA GLU A 753 -0.76 -21.96 27.94
C GLU A 753 -1.36 -21.41 26.65
N ALA A 754 -2.69 -21.30 26.56
CA ALA A 754 -3.36 -20.72 25.38
C ALA A 754 -3.05 -19.24 25.19
N VAL A 755 -3.11 -18.44 26.27
CA VAL A 755 -2.81 -16.99 26.22
C VAL A 755 -1.39 -16.73 25.73
N VAL A 756 -0.41 -17.45 26.26
CA VAL A 756 1.00 -17.30 25.88
C VAL A 756 1.21 -17.62 24.40
N VAL A 757 0.61 -18.71 23.88
CA VAL A 757 0.71 -19.03 22.45
C VAL A 757 -0.03 -18.03 21.58
N MET A 758 -1.22 -17.57 21.97
CA MET A 758 -1.98 -16.55 21.21
C MET A 758 -1.28 -15.19 21.15
N LEU A 759 -0.56 -14.81 22.20
CA LEU A 759 0.22 -13.55 22.24
C LEU A 759 1.60 -13.69 21.60
N TYR A 760 2.16 -14.88 21.50
CA TYR A 760 3.51 -15.12 21.01
C TYR A 760 3.81 -14.45 19.65
N PRO A 761 2.94 -14.45 18.64
CA PRO A 761 3.21 -13.74 17.39
C PRO A 761 3.44 -12.24 17.58
N ILE A 762 2.82 -11.62 18.56
CA ILE A 762 2.89 -10.19 18.85
C ILE A 762 4.04 -9.87 19.80
N THR A 763 4.16 -10.65 20.88
CA THR A 763 5.14 -10.46 21.96
C THR A 763 6.00 -11.73 22.12
N PRO A 764 6.91 -11.98 21.15
CA PRO A 764 7.59 -13.27 21.05
C PRO A 764 8.62 -13.53 22.15
N HIS A 765 9.27 -12.49 22.69
CA HIS A 765 10.32 -12.70 23.70
C HIS A 765 9.74 -13.08 25.05
N ILE A 766 8.76 -12.34 25.55
CA ILE A 766 8.07 -12.68 26.80
C ILE A 766 7.35 -14.03 26.66
N GLY A 767 6.71 -14.29 25.50
CA GLY A 767 6.05 -15.57 25.22
C GLY A 767 7.01 -16.75 25.28
N PHE A 768 8.22 -16.59 24.77
CA PHE A 768 9.28 -17.62 24.83
C PHE A 768 9.64 -17.99 26.26
N GLU A 769 9.86 -17.02 27.15
CA GLU A 769 10.18 -17.27 28.55
C GLU A 769 8.98 -17.79 29.35
N LEU A 770 7.78 -17.24 29.14
CA LEU A 770 6.58 -17.72 29.84
C LEU A 770 6.23 -19.17 29.49
N TRP A 771 6.47 -19.60 28.25
CA TRP A 771 6.28 -20.98 27.82
C TRP A 771 7.15 -21.96 28.61
N LYS A 772 8.41 -21.61 28.82
CA LYS A 772 9.33 -22.37 29.68
C LYS A 772 8.90 -22.36 31.15
N MET A 773 8.46 -21.19 31.66
CA MET A 773 7.98 -21.05 33.02
C MET A 773 6.77 -21.98 33.31
N LEU A 774 5.89 -22.16 32.33
CA LEU A 774 4.72 -23.06 32.41
C LEU A 774 5.12 -24.53 32.32
N GLY A 775 6.42 -24.85 32.26
CA GLY A 775 6.93 -26.22 32.25
C GLY A 775 6.73 -26.97 30.94
N LYS A 776 6.54 -26.23 29.84
CA LYS A 776 6.37 -26.84 28.51
C LYS A 776 7.71 -27.26 27.92
N GLU A 777 7.74 -28.41 27.29
CA GLU A 777 8.91 -28.92 26.57
C GLU A 777 9.01 -28.30 25.18
N GLY A 778 10.24 -28.07 24.73
CA GLY A 778 10.53 -27.48 23.42
C GLY A 778 10.32 -25.97 23.35
N ASP A 779 10.72 -25.40 22.22
CA ASP A 779 10.56 -23.96 21.98
C ASP A 779 9.11 -23.65 21.53
N ILE A 780 8.58 -22.52 21.98
CA ILE A 780 7.24 -22.05 21.61
C ILE A 780 7.10 -21.82 20.10
N ASP A 781 8.23 -21.57 19.41
CA ASP A 781 8.29 -21.33 17.95
C ASP A 781 7.70 -22.49 17.13
N VAL A 782 7.72 -23.70 17.70
CA VAL A 782 7.19 -24.94 17.09
C VAL A 782 5.98 -25.50 17.83
N ALA A 783 5.41 -24.76 18.79
CA ALA A 783 4.18 -25.14 19.46
C ALA A 783 3.00 -25.10 18.47
N ALA A 784 1.94 -25.84 18.78
CA ALA A 784 0.70 -25.78 18.00
C ALA A 784 -0.16 -24.59 18.44
N TRP A 785 -0.75 -23.91 17.47
CA TRP A 785 -1.79 -22.91 17.75
C TRP A 785 -2.95 -23.55 18.50
N PRO A 786 -3.49 -22.93 19.57
CA PRO A 786 -4.57 -23.53 20.35
C PRO A 786 -5.85 -23.68 19.52
N VAL A 787 -6.51 -24.80 19.69
CA VAL A 787 -7.80 -25.11 19.05
C VAL A 787 -8.91 -24.96 20.06
N ALA A 788 -9.97 -24.24 19.70
CA ALA A 788 -11.13 -24.10 20.58
C ALA A 788 -11.88 -25.43 20.74
N ASP A 789 -12.23 -25.77 21.99
CA ASP A 789 -13.11 -26.90 22.32
C ASP A 789 -14.56 -26.43 22.13
N GLU A 790 -15.21 -26.92 21.08
CA GLU A 790 -16.60 -26.59 20.78
C GLU A 790 -17.56 -26.98 21.90
N ALA A 791 -17.32 -28.13 22.59
CA ALA A 791 -18.13 -28.55 23.68
C ALA A 791 -18.05 -27.58 24.88
N ALA A 792 -16.89 -26.99 25.12
CA ALA A 792 -16.71 -25.98 26.17
C ALA A 792 -17.46 -24.66 25.87
N MET A 793 -17.68 -24.35 24.61
CA MET A 793 -18.35 -23.10 24.18
C MET A 793 -19.88 -23.16 24.28
N VAL A 794 -20.45 -24.36 24.39
CA VAL A 794 -21.89 -24.55 24.54
C VAL A 794 -22.33 -24.10 25.93
N GLU A 795 -23.31 -23.22 26.02
CA GLU A 795 -23.90 -22.77 27.25
C GLU A 795 -24.93 -23.80 27.71
N THR A 796 -24.52 -24.70 28.58
CA THR A 796 -25.41 -25.75 29.16
C THR A 796 -26.25 -25.22 30.30
N GLU A 797 -25.81 -24.17 30.98
CA GLU A 797 -26.46 -23.58 32.15
C GLU A 797 -26.46 -22.04 32.01
N LYS A 798 -27.49 -21.40 32.56
CA LYS A 798 -27.62 -19.94 32.64
C LYS A 798 -27.88 -19.49 34.07
N LEU A 799 -27.32 -18.35 34.46
CA LEU A 799 -27.56 -17.69 35.73
C LEU A 799 -28.76 -16.76 35.60
N VAL A 800 -29.87 -17.11 36.22
CA VAL A 800 -31.07 -16.27 36.28
C VAL A 800 -31.08 -15.52 37.59
N VAL A 801 -31.10 -14.19 37.51
CA VAL A 801 -31.28 -13.33 38.71
C VAL A 801 -32.76 -13.34 39.10
N VAL A 802 -33.04 -13.70 40.37
CA VAL A 802 -34.40 -13.65 40.90
C VAL A 802 -34.61 -12.36 41.67
N GLN A 803 -35.60 -11.61 41.23
CA GLN A 803 -36.04 -10.40 41.90
C GLN A 803 -37.41 -10.62 42.52
N ILE A 804 -37.64 -9.97 43.65
CA ILE A 804 -38.95 -9.85 44.24
C ILE A 804 -39.29 -8.37 44.37
N ASN A 805 -40.37 -7.97 43.73
CA ASN A 805 -40.78 -6.56 43.63
C ASN A 805 -39.63 -5.62 43.15
N GLY A 806 -38.86 -6.07 42.12
CA GLY A 806 -37.75 -5.29 41.51
C GLY A 806 -36.44 -5.31 42.33
N LYS A 807 -36.37 -5.97 43.49
CA LYS A 807 -35.13 -6.08 44.27
C LYS A 807 -34.56 -7.48 44.15
N MET A 808 -33.26 -7.60 43.82
CA MET A 808 -32.55 -8.87 43.74
C MET A 808 -32.60 -9.61 45.09
N ARG A 809 -33.07 -10.88 45.07
CA ARG A 809 -33.22 -11.72 46.26
C ARG A 809 -32.60 -13.11 46.15
N GLY A 810 -32.27 -13.51 44.93
CA GLY A 810 -31.62 -14.77 44.66
C GLY A 810 -30.95 -14.85 43.29
N LYS A 811 -30.15 -15.88 43.07
CA LYS A 811 -29.56 -16.25 41.81
C LYS A 811 -29.74 -17.75 41.63
N LEU A 812 -30.25 -18.17 40.49
CA LEU A 812 -30.47 -19.59 40.16
C LEU A 812 -29.64 -19.94 38.96
N THR A 813 -28.85 -21.00 39.06
CA THR A 813 -28.23 -21.65 37.92
C THR A 813 -29.23 -22.68 37.37
N VAL A 814 -29.62 -22.51 36.11
CA VAL A 814 -30.65 -23.31 35.45
C VAL A 814 -30.15 -23.81 34.09
N PRO A 815 -30.61 -24.97 33.58
CA PRO A 815 -30.31 -25.42 32.24
C PRO A 815 -30.63 -24.34 31.16
N ALA A 816 -29.78 -24.20 30.14
CA ALA A 816 -29.91 -23.13 29.14
C ALA A 816 -31.24 -23.13 28.38
N ASN A 817 -31.85 -24.30 28.20
CA ASN A 817 -33.09 -24.56 27.48
C ASN A 817 -34.29 -24.83 28.42
N ILE A 818 -34.17 -24.48 29.73
CA ILE A 818 -35.24 -24.63 30.70
C ILE A 818 -36.48 -23.81 30.32
N SER A 819 -37.65 -24.39 30.58
CA SER A 819 -38.90 -23.67 30.37
C SER A 819 -39.14 -22.57 31.44
N GLN A 820 -39.93 -21.55 31.13
CA GLN A 820 -40.29 -20.51 32.08
C GLN A 820 -40.96 -21.12 33.34
N ALA A 821 -41.84 -22.08 33.15
CA ALA A 821 -42.55 -22.73 34.24
C ALA A 821 -41.61 -23.47 35.21
N ASP A 822 -40.57 -24.10 34.67
CA ASP A 822 -39.59 -24.78 35.48
C ASP A 822 -38.66 -23.79 36.21
N VAL A 823 -38.31 -22.66 35.59
CA VAL A 823 -37.53 -21.59 36.26
C VAL A 823 -38.34 -20.99 37.41
N GLU A 824 -39.62 -20.74 37.21
CA GLU A 824 -40.54 -20.25 38.26
C GLU A 824 -40.62 -21.23 39.43
N LYS A 825 -40.76 -22.54 39.12
CA LYS A 825 -40.80 -23.60 40.12
C LYS A 825 -39.50 -23.66 40.92
N LEU A 826 -38.36 -23.62 40.27
CA LEU A 826 -37.05 -23.64 40.94
C LEU A 826 -36.85 -22.37 41.79
N ALA A 827 -37.26 -21.21 41.29
CA ALA A 827 -37.19 -19.96 42.05
C ALA A 827 -38.04 -20.00 43.32
N MET A 828 -39.25 -20.51 43.23
CA MET A 828 -40.14 -20.65 44.39
C MET A 828 -39.68 -21.70 45.39
N ALA A 829 -38.86 -22.67 44.96
CA ALA A 829 -38.27 -23.68 45.84
C ALA A 829 -36.96 -23.22 46.51
N ASP A 830 -36.34 -22.11 46.00
CA ASP A 830 -35.09 -21.61 46.55
C ASP A 830 -35.27 -20.97 47.92
N ALA A 831 -34.48 -21.40 48.89
CA ALA A 831 -34.60 -20.96 50.29
C ALA A 831 -34.35 -19.46 50.47
N SER A 832 -33.54 -18.82 49.61
CA SER A 832 -33.28 -17.39 49.66
C SER A 832 -34.47 -16.58 49.14
N VAL A 833 -35.18 -17.11 48.15
CA VAL A 833 -36.40 -16.53 47.58
C VAL A 833 -37.59 -16.72 48.55
N GLN A 834 -37.76 -17.92 49.14
CA GLN A 834 -38.82 -18.22 50.09
C GLN A 834 -38.86 -17.24 51.25
N LYS A 835 -37.69 -16.83 51.78
CA LYS A 835 -37.62 -15.83 52.87
C LYS A 835 -38.33 -14.52 52.57
N PHE A 836 -38.56 -14.21 51.32
CA PHE A 836 -39.17 -12.95 50.88
C PHE A 836 -40.53 -13.16 50.20
N THR A 837 -40.94 -14.41 49.99
CA THR A 837 -42.27 -14.78 49.43
C THR A 837 -43.20 -15.41 50.48
N ASP A 838 -42.64 -15.85 51.61
CA ASP A 838 -43.42 -16.43 52.71
C ASP A 838 -44.49 -15.45 53.23
N GLY A 839 -45.75 -15.93 53.24
CA GLY A 839 -46.88 -15.13 53.66
C GLY A 839 -47.38 -14.10 52.64
N LEU A 840 -46.79 -14.01 51.47
CA LEU A 840 -47.19 -13.14 50.37
C LEU A 840 -47.92 -13.90 49.25
N THR A 841 -48.82 -13.24 48.56
CA THR A 841 -49.52 -13.77 47.38
C THR A 841 -48.80 -13.29 46.12
N VAL A 842 -48.30 -14.26 45.30
CA VAL A 842 -47.69 -13.96 43.99
C VAL A 842 -48.79 -13.47 43.02
N ARG A 843 -48.62 -12.28 42.51
CA ARG A 843 -49.57 -11.64 41.57
C ARG A 843 -49.15 -11.82 40.13
N LYS A 844 -47.86 -11.70 39.85
CA LYS A 844 -47.28 -11.77 38.48
C LYS A 844 -45.83 -12.22 38.52
N VAL A 845 -45.46 -13.01 37.55
CA VAL A 845 -44.08 -13.35 37.32
C VAL A 845 -43.69 -12.87 35.94
N VAL A 846 -42.56 -12.14 35.84
CA VAL A 846 -42.00 -11.64 34.57
C VAL A 846 -40.66 -12.33 34.40
N TYR A 847 -40.54 -13.11 33.33
CA TYR A 847 -39.30 -13.81 32.97
C TYR A 847 -38.68 -13.24 31.73
N VAL A 848 -37.42 -12.85 31.82
CA VAL A 848 -36.57 -12.53 30.70
C VAL A 848 -35.66 -13.74 30.49
N PRO A 849 -35.85 -14.52 29.41
CA PRO A 849 -35.17 -15.81 29.23
C PRO A 849 -33.66 -15.73 29.45
N GLY A 850 -33.15 -16.58 30.37
CA GLY A 850 -31.74 -16.69 30.69
C GLY A 850 -31.09 -15.46 31.38
N LYS A 851 -31.87 -14.49 31.84
CA LYS A 851 -31.36 -13.27 32.50
C LYS A 851 -32.00 -12.97 33.85
N LEU A 852 -33.31 -12.87 33.89
CA LEU A 852 -34.04 -12.33 35.03
C LEU A 852 -35.40 -12.97 35.20
N LEU A 853 -35.74 -13.32 36.44
CA LEU A 853 -37.09 -13.63 36.87
C LEU A 853 -37.52 -12.61 37.95
N ASN A 854 -38.54 -11.84 37.69
CA ASN A 854 -39.06 -10.90 38.67
C ASN A 854 -40.45 -11.39 39.17
N ILE A 855 -40.54 -11.69 40.47
CA ILE A 855 -41.75 -12.10 41.15
C ILE A 855 -42.40 -10.87 41.80
N VAL A 856 -43.59 -10.55 41.36
CA VAL A 856 -44.39 -9.46 42.00
C VAL A 856 -45.33 -10.13 43.01
N ALA A 857 -45.12 -9.85 44.29
CA ALA A 857 -45.88 -10.42 45.40
C ALA A 857 -46.30 -9.34 46.41
N ASN A 858 -47.47 -9.50 47.02
CA ASN A 858 -47.99 -8.60 48.05
C ASN A 858 -48.78 -9.34 49.11
#